data_2074dc5c7365659d813fbfba01a1f033
#
_entry.id   2074dc5c7365659d813fbfba01a1f033
#
_cell.length_a   1.000
_cell.length_b   1.000
_cell.length_c   1.000
_cell.angle_alpha   90.00
_cell.angle_beta   90.00
_cell.angle_gamma   90.00
#
_symmetry.space_group_name_H-M   'P 1'
#
loop_
_entity.id
_entity.type
_entity.pdbx_description
1 polymer ?
#
loop_
_entity_poly.entity_id
_entity_poly.type
_entity_poly.pdbx_seq_one_letter_code
_entity_poly.pdbx_strand_id
1 'polypeptide(L)'
;VAVVERSAGALTMAMDNCPHQMVLGGCVAAVTAAAEELRQAGISCTALPFDHPYHTAAFDTFAERLREMYESEAQLELTPSPIALYSCVTTELCPNEPEAVVRLVTDILSHPVRFRESIEAMYRDGVRIFVEVGPRGSLSAFVDDTLRGIPHLAVPSNVDDQSGLTQLAHLVGQLAAHHVPMDLEALYAHRSPQRLPITDGQVLSQPAADNRGALLAVHLPLLELDEPLRFVPSQTSDTMSEPAVAHPAVSAHRAVSARPSAQVPPGAPGREQVMQAYLATMDRFLDIQRSLLNTPPPAAGRAASRFPLLGSVVSLVEGQELVAIRRLDLEEDLYLHDHTFGRQVSLTDESLLALAVVPFTVSMEMLAEAAAALCPDQLVVGMRDVRGHQWIGLDDGHATVRLVARRDPTGDGREVKVELQRLGDDAAAGSESGTLVFEGVVCFADSYPTPPALTPLRLSAEQPYAQSAGALYSSGRMFHGPRFQGVISLARWGEDGTEATLETLPTHNLFASTPTPTLVTDPVLLDAAGQLVGFWAIERLRYGVGTFPFALRELRLFGPSPASGTPVRGQARIAFVNERQVRAEIDLVGPDGCLLAQLVGWSDHCLDLTKSLSQAMKSSQQEAALGAPWKTMIDGLPAPEKFVCWRIDELPPDALAAYGRIPQRILAMWILSRRERATWAGLGGSEQRRSEWLVGQAAAKEAVRVVLRSSAVNLYPADIAVIADENDNLVVAGGAGLERAPHVSLACCDGVAVALASADPRCQGVGIHLERIDRTGDAGSGDQEWALRLRCAREAAGKVLGRGPEGLAGLAAADLDLDSGVVRMSAGPATSLSTNGLGPESLIVRSVRDGDWIAAVAIRWEEPTDV
;
A
#
# COMPACT_ATOMS: atom_id res chain seq x y z
N VAL A 1 5.93 40.30 3.02
CA VAL A 1 5.32 41.61 2.64
C VAL A 1 6.36 42.52 2.05
N ALA A 2 7.41 42.94 2.79
CA ALA A 2 8.39 43.93 2.33
C ALA A 2 9.11 43.56 1.00
N VAL A 3 9.34 42.28 0.71
CA VAL A 3 9.95 41.81 -0.55
C VAL A 3 8.94 41.98 -1.71
N VAL A 4 7.65 41.73 -1.48
CA VAL A 4 6.61 41.98 -2.47
C VAL A 4 6.47 43.48 -2.79
N GLU A 5 6.45 44.32 -1.77
CA GLU A 5 6.35 45.78 -1.94
C GLU A 5 7.53 46.34 -2.76
N ARG A 6 8.76 45.85 -2.52
CA ARG A 6 9.95 46.26 -3.28
C ARG A 6 9.98 45.76 -4.72
N SER A 7 9.21 44.72 -5.03
CA SER A 7 9.24 44.09 -6.34
C SER A 7 8.53 44.90 -7.44
N ALA A 8 7.90 46.04 -7.11
CA ALA A 8 7.17 46.90 -8.01
C ALA A 8 6.13 46.15 -8.88
N GLY A 9 5.47 45.13 -8.33
CA GLY A 9 4.47 44.34 -9.00
C GLY A 9 5.00 43.08 -9.71
N ALA A 10 6.32 42.81 -9.66
CA ALA A 10 6.88 41.58 -10.22
C ALA A 10 6.59 40.34 -9.36
N LEU A 11 6.22 40.53 -8.08
CA LEU A 11 5.79 39.50 -7.14
C LEU A 11 4.42 39.85 -6.58
N THR A 12 3.61 38.85 -6.39
CA THR A 12 2.28 38.93 -5.76
C THR A 12 2.21 37.90 -4.62
N MET A 13 1.54 38.26 -3.54
CA MET A 13 1.18 37.27 -2.50
C MET A 13 -0.01 36.47 -3.02
N ALA A 14 0.19 35.21 -3.27
CA ALA A 14 -0.84 34.29 -3.74
C ALA A 14 -1.68 33.69 -2.60
N MET A 15 -1.05 33.39 -1.46
CA MET A 15 -1.72 32.87 -0.29
C MET A 15 -1.10 33.44 1.00
N ASP A 16 -1.95 33.90 1.91
CA ASP A 16 -1.61 34.25 3.29
C ASP A 16 -2.25 33.21 4.22
N ASN A 17 -1.48 32.16 4.54
CA ASN A 17 -2.03 30.99 5.25
C ASN A 17 -2.00 31.18 6.77
N CYS A 18 -0.92 31.72 7.31
CA CYS A 18 -0.76 31.98 8.74
C CYS A 18 0.40 32.97 8.98
N PRO A 19 0.64 33.48 10.20
CA PRO A 19 1.72 34.44 10.49
C PRO A 19 3.12 34.03 10.05
N HIS A 20 3.37 32.72 9.93
CA HIS A 20 4.70 32.19 9.58
C HIS A 20 4.76 31.50 8.20
N GLN A 21 3.68 31.50 7.44
CA GLN A 21 3.64 30.86 6.14
C GLN A 21 2.81 31.63 5.12
N MET A 22 3.41 31.94 3.96
CA MET A 22 2.74 32.55 2.81
C MET A 22 3.31 32.00 1.50
N VAL A 23 2.55 32.14 0.42
CA VAL A 23 2.97 31.77 -0.93
C VAL A 23 3.09 33.02 -1.78
N LEU A 24 4.21 33.15 -2.49
CA LEU A 24 4.48 34.23 -3.42
C LEU A 24 4.43 33.71 -4.87
N GLY A 25 3.77 34.44 -5.74
CA GLY A 25 3.73 34.20 -7.18
C GLY A 25 4.36 35.33 -7.96
N GLY A 26 4.86 35.07 -9.17
CA GLY A 26 5.46 36.06 -10.03
C GLY A 26 6.29 35.48 -11.15
N CYS A 27 6.99 36.30 -11.94
CA CYS A 27 7.89 35.77 -12.95
C CYS A 27 9.06 35.01 -12.30
N VAL A 28 9.58 33.97 -12.96
CA VAL A 28 10.63 33.07 -12.44
C VAL A 28 11.82 33.84 -11.89
N ALA A 29 12.32 34.88 -12.61
CA ALA A 29 13.47 35.68 -12.16
C ALA A 29 13.19 36.41 -10.85
N ALA A 30 12.00 36.98 -10.67
CA ALA A 30 11.62 37.71 -9.47
C ALA A 30 11.43 36.77 -8.28
N VAL A 31 10.79 35.58 -8.49
CA VAL A 31 10.60 34.56 -7.45
C VAL A 31 11.93 34.00 -7.01
N THR A 32 12.85 33.70 -7.94
CA THR A 32 14.19 33.17 -7.61
C THR A 32 15.01 34.21 -6.80
N ALA A 33 15.00 35.47 -7.20
CA ALA A 33 15.72 36.54 -6.49
C ALA A 33 15.13 36.75 -5.08
N ALA A 34 13.83 36.76 -4.94
CA ALA A 34 13.16 36.87 -3.65
C ALA A 34 13.45 35.68 -2.73
N ALA A 35 13.45 34.46 -3.27
CA ALA A 35 13.77 33.27 -2.49
C ALA A 35 15.21 33.30 -1.96
N GLU A 36 16.15 33.79 -2.76
CA GLU A 36 17.55 33.94 -2.34
C GLU A 36 17.71 35.01 -1.26
N GLU A 37 17.06 36.17 -1.42
CA GLU A 37 17.07 37.25 -0.41
C GLU A 37 16.48 36.76 0.93
N LEU A 38 15.34 36.02 0.88
CA LEU A 38 14.68 35.49 2.07
C LEU A 38 15.52 34.40 2.76
N ARG A 39 16.19 33.52 2.00
CA ARG A 39 17.11 32.52 2.56
C ARG A 39 18.32 33.18 3.25
N GLN A 40 18.88 34.23 2.67
CA GLN A 40 19.96 35.01 3.30
C GLN A 40 19.50 35.66 4.59
N ALA A 41 18.23 36.02 4.69
CA ALA A 41 17.59 36.51 5.91
C ALA A 41 17.21 35.40 6.91
N GLY A 42 17.56 34.15 6.66
CA GLY A 42 17.26 33.00 7.53
C GLY A 42 15.81 32.46 7.40
N ILE A 43 15.09 32.86 6.35
CA ILE A 43 13.70 32.38 6.10
C ILE A 43 13.76 31.17 5.18
N SER A 44 13.11 30.08 5.59
CA SER A 44 12.98 28.88 4.77
C SER A 44 12.09 29.16 3.54
N CYS A 45 12.60 28.85 2.34
CA CYS A 45 11.90 29.04 1.09
C CYS A 45 11.96 27.77 0.26
N THR A 46 10.81 27.28 -0.16
CA THR A 46 10.66 26.12 -1.06
C THR A 46 9.98 26.58 -2.33
N ALA A 47 10.53 26.22 -3.49
CA ALA A 47 9.86 26.42 -4.76
C ALA A 47 8.73 25.40 -4.89
N LEU A 48 7.53 25.86 -5.25
CA LEU A 48 6.44 24.96 -5.58
C LEU A 48 6.65 24.39 -6.99
N PRO A 49 6.34 23.12 -7.23
CA PRO A 49 6.66 22.43 -8.48
C PRO A 49 5.67 22.72 -9.62
N PHE A 50 5.24 23.98 -9.78
CA PHE A 50 4.32 24.37 -10.85
C PHE A 50 4.63 25.76 -11.35
N ASP A 51 4.35 25.99 -12.63
CA ASP A 51 4.71 27.18 -13.37
C ASP A 51 3.56 28.19 -13.52
N HIS A 52 2.44 27.95 -12.82
CA HIS A 52 1.26 28.79 -12.95
C HIS A 52 1.02 29.58 -11.67
N PRO A 53 0.96 30.91 -11.73
CA PRO A 53 0.75 31.77 -10.57
C PRO A 53 -0.74 31.84 -10.18
N TYR A 54 -1.30 30.70 -9.69
CA TYR A 54 -2.65 30.65 -9.14
C TYR A 54 -2.85 31.70 -8.05
N HIS A 55 -4.08 32.11 -7.89
CA HIS A 55 -4.49 33.09 -6.89
C HIS A 55 -3.83 34.47 -7.10
N THR A 56 -3.52 34.78 -8.36
CA THR A 56 -3.00 36.10 -8.76
C THR A 56 -3.72 36.60 -10.01
N ALA A 57 -3.64 37.91 -10.29
CA ALA A 57 -4.26 38.53 -11.46
C ALA A 57 -3.82 37.93 -12.82
N ALA A 58 -2.73 37.15 -12.85
CA ALA A 58 -2.35 36.41 -14.05
C ALA A 58 -3.42 35.36 -14.50
N PHE A 59 -4.32 34.97 -13.60
CA PHE A 59 -5.42 34.04 -13.85
C PHE A 59 -6.75 34.72 -14.20
N ASP A 60 -6.81 36.06 -14.30
CA ASP A 60 -8.05 36.80 -14.60
C ASP A 60 -8.74 36.31 -15.88
N THR A 61 -7.99 36.15 -16.97
CA THR A 61 -8.54 35.68 -18.25
C THR A 61 -9.14 34.27 -18.13
N PHE A 62 -8.54 33.41 -17.32
CA PHE A 62 -9.06 32.04 -17.08
C PHE A 62 -10.32 32.10 -16.22
N ALA A 63 -10.31 32.91 -15.17
CA ALA A 63 -11.46 33.11 -14.29
C ALA A 63 -12.67 33.68 -15.04
N GLU A 64 -12.43 34.61 -15.97
CA GLU A 64 -13.47 35.16 -16.87
C GLU A 64 -14.10 34.09 -17.77
N ARG A 65 -13.28 33.25 -18.43
CA ARG A 65 -13.77 32.15 -19.28
C ARG A 65 -14.57 31.13 -18.48
N LEU A 66 -14.11 30.82 -17.29
CA LEU A 66 -14.82 29.88 -16.39
C LEU A 66 -16.16 30.49 -15.96
N ARG A 67 -16.20 31.77 -15.70
CA ARG A 67 -17.45 32.50 -15.38
C ARG A 67 -18.44 32.47 -16.54
N GLU A 68 -17.97 32.75 -17.75
CA GLU A 68 -18.79 32.69 -18.97
C GLU A 68 -19.39 31.28 -19.18
N MET A 69 -18.60 30.24 -18.90
CA MET A 69 -19.06 28.86 -18.96
C MET A 69 -20.16 28.59 -17.91
N TYR A 70 -19.99 29.02 -16.67
CA TYR A 70 -21.01 28.84 -15.62
C TYR A 70 -22.29 29.62 -15.92
N GLU A 71 -22.18 30.79 -16.53
CA GLU A 71 -23.33 31.64 -16.87
C GLU A 71 -24.08 31.13 -18.10
N SER A 72 -23.39 30.52 -19.07
CA SER A 72 -23.98 30.09 -20.35
C SER A 72 -24.43 28.62 -20.37
N GLU A 73 -23.70 27.72 -19.70
CA GLU A 73 -23.91 26.28 -19.87
C GLU A 73 -24.47 25.62 -18.60
N ALA A 74 -24.19 26.14 -17.43
CA ALA A 74 -24.64 25.56 -16.19
C ALA A 74 -25.92 26.23 -15.66
N GLN A 75 -27.07 25.57 -15.82
CA GLN A 75 -28.28 25.92 -15.07
C GLN A 75 -28.05 25.48 -13.60
N LEU A 76 -27.22 26.25 -12.87
CA LEU A 76 -26.97 25.97 -11.46
C LEU A 76 -28.19 26.46 -10.63
N GLU A 77 -29.00 25.54 -10.17
CA GLU A 77 -30.01 25.81 -9.14
C GLU A 77 -29.29 25.92 -7.77
N LEU A 78 -28.81 27.12 -7.46
CA LEU A 78 -28.19 27.41 -6.16
C LEU A 78 -29.28 27.71 -5.16
N THR A 79 -29.32 26.96 -4.07
CA THR A 79 -30.16 27.25 -2.91
C THR A 79 -29.33 27.90 -1.81
N PRO A 80 -29.87 28.89 -1.10
CA PRO A 80 -29.16 29.50 0.04
C PRO A 80 -28.74 28.46 1.05
N SER A 81 -27.48 28.51 1.51
CA SER A 81 -26.99 27.61 2.52
C SER A 81 -27.63 27.90 3.90
N PRO A 82 -28.17 26.90 4.60
CA PRO A 82 -28.64 27.09 5.97
C PRO A 82 -27.48 27.25 6.98
N ILE A 83 -26.24 27.04 6.54
CA ILE A 83 -25.02 27.14 7.35
C ILE A 83 -24.21 28.33 6.83
N ALA A 84 -23.62 29.10 7.75
CA ALA A 84 -22.76 30.23 7.42
C ALA A 84 -21.50 29.72 6.67
N LEU A 85 -21.27 30.21 5.45
CA LEU A 85 -20.10 29.92 4.63
C LEU A 85 -19.23 31.18 4.57
N TYR A 86 -17.93 31.01 4.83
CA TYR A 86 -16.96 32.11 4.69
C TYR A 86 -16.11 31.90 3.44
N SER A 87 -15.77 33.00 2.77
CA SER A 87 -14.87 32.98 1.62
C SER A 87 -13.47 33.47 1.99
N CYS A 88 -12.44 32.72 1.63
CA CYS A 88 -11.05 33.15 1.77
C CYS A 88 -10.66 34.25 0.75
N VAL A 89 -11.50 34.60 -0.19
CA VAL A 89 -11.28 35.76 -1.09
C VAL A 89 -11.72 37.06 -0.42
N THR A 90 -12.93 37.06 0.13
CA THR A 90 -13.52 38.29 0.76
C THR A 90 -13.28 38.35 2.26
N THR A 91 -13.01 37.22 2.92
CA THR A 91 -12.96 37.04 4.38
C THR A 91 -14.29 37.28 5.10
N GLU A 92 -15.36 37.27 4.34
CA GLU A 92 -16.73 37.53 4.78
C GLU A 92 -17.62 36.33 4.46
N LEU A 93 -18.88 36.39 4.92
CA LEU A 93 -19.88 35.39 4.56
C LEU A 93 -20.12 35.37 3.04
N CYS A 94 -20.26 34.19 2.48
CA CYS A 94 -20.61 33.99 1.09
C CYS A 94 -21.99 34.63 0.79
N PRO A 95 -22.15 35.26 -0.36
CA PRO A 95 -23.45 35.77 -0.79
C PRO A 95 -24.46 34.64 -1.06
N ASN A 96 -25.74 34.97 -1.05
CA ASN A 96 -26.81 34.01 -1.36
C ASN A 96 -27.32 34.12 -2.80
N GLU A 97 -26.99 35.21 -3.49
CA GLU A 97 -27.38 35.42 -4.88
C GLU A 97 -26.56 34.58 -5.84
N PRO A 98 -27.20 33.78 -6.73
CA PRO A 98 -26.49 32.83 -7.62
C PRO A 98 -25.35 33.45 -8.43
N GLU A 99 -25.58 34.62 -9.03
CA GLU A 99 -24.56 35.31 -9.81
C GLU A 99 -23.37 35.79 -8.96
N ALA A 100 -23.63 36.20 -7.72
CA ALA A 100 -22.58 36.59 -6.78
C ALA A 100 -21.76 35.37 -6.29
N VAL A 101 -22.41 34.21 -6.11
CA VAL A 101 -21.74 32.95 -5.78
C VAL A 101 -20.85 32.49 -6.94
N VAL A 102 -21.37 32.49 -8.18
CA VAL A 102 -20.60 32.10 -9.36
C VAL A 102 -19.36 33.00 -9.50
N ARG A 103 -19.55 34.31 -9.32
CA ARG A 103 -18.44 35.28 -9.35
C ARG A 103 -17.39 34.95 -8.29
N LEU A 104 -17.83 34.72 -7.05
CA LEU A 104 -16.93 34.41 -5.94
C LEU A 104 -16.13 33.13 -6.16
N VAL A 105 -16.78 32.07 -6.68
CA VAL A 105 -16.12 30.79 -6.98
C VAL A 105 -15.10 30.94 -8.12
N THR A 106 -15.36 31.80 -9.11
CA THR A 106 -14.40 32.04 -10.18
C THR A 106 -13.27 32.97 -9.75
N ASP A 107 -13.57 33.97 -8.90
CA ASP A 107 -12.59 34.93 -8.40
C ASP A 107 -11.51 34.29 -7.52
N ILE A 108 -11.82 33.14 -6.89
CA ILE A 108 -10.81 32.44 -6.07
C ILE A 108 -9.57 32.04 -6.89
N LEU A 109 -9.68 31.87 -8.21
CA LEU A 109 -8.56 31.47 -9.07
C LEU A 109 -7.59 32.62 -9.34
N SER A 110 -8.07 33.86 -9.32
CA SER A 110 -7.30 35.07 -9.66
C SER A 110 -7.04 35.98 -8.46
N HIS A 111 -7.62 35.72 -7.33
CA HIS A 111 -7.46 36.51 -6.10
C HIS A 111 -6.68 35.76 -5.03
N PRO A 112 -5.92 36.47 -4.17
CA PRO A 112 -5.16 35.84 -3.09
C PRO A 112 -6.07 35.09 -2.11
N VAL A 113 -5.59 33.91 -1.64
CA VAL A 113 -6.21 33.18 -0.55
C VAL A 113 -5.84 33.86 0.78
N ARG A 114 -6.81 34.44 1.45
CA ARG A 114 -6.65 35.19 2.72
C ARG A 114 -7.09 34.30 3.90
N PHE A 115 -6.45 33.12 4.03
CA PHE A 115 -6.88 32.11 5.03
C PHE A 115 -6.71 32.61 6.44
N ARG A 116 -5.57 33.25 6.77
CA ARG A 116 -5.30 33.82 8.08
C ARG A 116 -6.40 34.80 8.49
N GLU A 117 -6.73 35.77 7.63
CA GLU A 117 -7.75 36.78 7.91
C GLU A 117 -9.16 36.16 8.03
N SER A 118 -9.44 35.08 7.27
CA SER A 118 -10.71 34.35 7.38
C SER A 118 -10.84 33.64 8.75
N ILE A 119 -9.77 33.03 9.24
CA ILE A 119 -9.76 32.44 10.59
C ILE A 119 -9.94 33.51 11.68
N GLU A 120 -9.27 34.65 11.55
CA GLU A 120 -9.44 35.79 12.45
C GLU A 120 -10.89 36.34 12.44
N ALA A 121 -11.52 36.39 11.24
CA ALA A 121 -12.92 36.80 11.10
C ALA A 121 -13.87 35.78 11.75
N MET A 122 -13.73 34.51 11.43
CA MET A 122 -14.55 33.46 12.09
C MET A 122 -14.39 33.47 13.62
N TYR A 123 -13.17 33.64 14.13
CA TYR A 123 -12.94 33.74 15.57
C TYR A 123 -13.63 34.95 16.19
N ARG A 124 -13.59 36.10 15.53
CA ARG A 124 -14.28 37.33 15.93
C ARG A 124 -15.81 37.13 16.00
N ASP A 125 -16.33 36.37 15.04
CA ASP A 125 -17.76 36.05 14.97
C ASP A 125 -18.19 34.90 15.92
N GLY A 126 -17.28 34.43 16.75
CA GLY A 126 -17.59 33.48 17.84
C GLY A 126 -17.20 32.02 17.59
N VAL A 127 -16.59 31.69 16.44
CA VAL A 127 -16.09 30.33 16.20
C VAL A 127 -14.94 30.04 17.15
N ARG A 128 -14.94 28.88 17.78
CA ARG A 128 -13.91 28.43 18.75
C ARG A 128 -13.39 27.03 18.44
N ILE A 129 -14.14 26.27 17.66
CA ILE A 129 -13.79 24.91 17.26
C ILE A 129 -13.70 24.87 15.74
N PHE A 130 -12.54 24.46 15.24
CA PHE A 130 -12.25 24.34 13.82
C PHE A 130 -11.98 22.88 13.52
N VAL A 131 -12.72 22.29 12.60
CA VAL A 131 -12.54 20.91 12.15
C VAL A 131 -12.06 20.93 10.71
N GLU A 132 -10.86 20.44 10.48
CA GLU A 132 -10.34 20.27 9.12
C GLU A 132 -10.89 18.99 8.51
N VAL A 133 -11.71 19.13 7.47
CA VAL A 133 -12.24 18.00 6.69
C VAL A 133 -11.38 17.81 5.45
N GLY A 134 -10.44 16.91 5.55
CA GLY A 134 -9.47 16.67 4.48
C GLY A 134 -8.26 15.88 4.98
N PRO A 135 -7.34 15.52 4.07
CA PRO A 135 -6.13 14.79 4.46
C PRO A 135 -5.13 15.70 5.18
N ARG A 136 -4.41 15.11 6.11
CA ARG A 136 -3.26 15.68 6.84
C ARG A 136 -3.65 16.56 8.03
N GLY A 137 -3.59 17.72 8.13
CA GLY A 137 -3.79 18.58 9.32
C GLY A 137 -3.11 19.92 9.12
N SER A 138 -2.86 20.28 7.86
CA SER A 138 -2.17 21.52 7.51
C SER A 138 -2.95 22.76 7.87
N LEU A 139 -4.27 22.74 7.60
CA LEU A 139 -5.15 23.86 7.94
C LEU A 139 -5.33 24.01 9.44
N SER A 140 -5.42 22.90 10.16
CA SER A 140 -5.45 22.91 11.63
C SER A 140 -4.19 23.57 12.21
N ALA A 141 -3.01 23.24 11.66
CA ALA A 141 -1.77 23.88 12.06
C ALA A 141 -1.72 25.38 11.74
N PHE A 142 -2.33 25.84 10.64
CA PHE A 142 -2.44 27.24 10.30
C PHE A 142 -3.41 27.97 11.24
N VAL A 143 -4.49 27.32 11.66
CA VAL A 143 -5.41 27.86 12.69
C VAL A 143 -4.67 28.02 14.01
N ASP A 144 -3.94 26.99 14.46
CA ASP A 144 -3.17 27.03 15.71
C ASP A 144 -2.08 28.12 15.68
N ASP A 145 -1.44 28.35 14.53
CA ASP A 145 -0.45 29.43 14.39
C ASP A 145 -1.09 30.82 14.38
N THR A 146 -2.25 30.94 13.72
CA THR A 146 -3.02 32.19 13.64
C THR A 146 -3.60 32.60 15.00
N LEU A 147 -4.16 31.64 15.71
CA LEU A 147 -4.84 31.89 17.00
C LEU A 147 -3.94 31.57 18.19
N ARG A 148 -2.63 31.60 18.00
CA ARG A 148 -1.67 31.26 19.05
C ARG A 148 -1.86 32.08 20.31
N GLY A 149 -1.99 31.39 21.44
CA GLY A 149 -2.13 31.99 22.76
C GLY A 149 -3.55 32.45 23.12
N ILE A 150 -4.53 32.24 22.25
CA ILE A 150 -5.95 32.47 22.52
C ILE A 150 -6.75 31.17 22.50
N PRO A 151 -7.79 31.02 23.35
CA PRO A 151 -8.50 29.76 23.49
C PRO A 151 -9.24 29.33 22.22
N HIS A 152 -8.87 28.21 21.65
CA HIS A 152 -9.52 27.57 20.52
C HIS A 152 -9.18 26.07 20.47
N LEU A 153 -9.88 25.34 19.63
CA LEU A 153 -9.58 23.96 19.28
C LEU A 153 -9.50 23.84 17.76
N ALA A 154 -8.39 23.34 17.23
CA ALA A 154 -8.28 22.99 15.82
C ALA A 154 -7.95 21.50 15.70
N VAL A 155 -8.79 20.74 14.99
CA VAL A 155 -8.70 19.26 14.93
C VAL A 155 -8.83 18.79 13.49
N PRO A 156 -7.85 18.05 12.96
CA PRO A 156 -7.98 17.41 11.66
C PRO A 156 -8.86 16.16 11.75
N SER A 157 -9.64 15.89 10.70
CA SER A 157 -10.46 14.69 10.61
C SER A 157 -9.69 13.46 10.12
N ASN A 158 -8.56 13.67 9.42
CA ASN A 158 -7.74 12.61 8.88
C ASN A 158 -6.26 13.03 8.84
N VAL A 159 -5.38 12.21 9.39
CA VAL A 159 -3.93 12.45 9.42
C VAL A 159 -3.17 11.22 8.90
N ASP A 160 -1.96 11.42 8.36
CA ASP A 160 -1.19 10.37 7.70
C ASP A 160 -0.62 9.31 8.67
N ASP A 161 -0.41 9.69 9.93
CA ASP A 161 0.23 8.85 10.96
C ASP A 161 -0.74 7.95 11.73
N GLN A 162 -2.04 8.03 11.45
CA GLN A 162 -3.07 7.25 12.12
C GLN A 162 -4.10 6.67 11.15
N SER A 163 -4.72 5.55 11.53
CA SER A 163 -5.85 5.04 10.73
C SER A 163 -7.00 6.03 10.76
N GLY A 164 -7.73 6.18 9.64
CA GLY A 164 -8.88 7.11 9.56
C GLY A 164 -9.93 6.87 10.64
N LEU A 165 -10.16 5.62 11.06
CA LEU A 165 -11.08 5.29 12.17
C LEU A 165 -10.54 5.76 13.52
N THR A 166 -9.24 5.62 13.76
CA THR A 166 -8.58 6.10 14.98
C THR A 166 -8.67 7.61 15.05
N GLN A 167 -8.35 8.31 13.96
CA GLN A 167 -8.42 9.76 13.92
C GLN A 167 -9.86 10.28 14.07
N LEU A 168 -10.83 9.61 13.45
CA LEU A 168 -12.24 9.93 13.64
C LEU A 168 -12.67 9.77 15.12
N ALA A 169 -12.22 8.71 15.79
CA ALA A 169 -12.48 8.51 17.21
C ALA A 169 -11.83 9.61 18.07
N HIS A 170 -10.61 10.05 17.74
CA HIS A 170 -9.95 11.19 18.38
C HIS A 170 -10.72 12.49 18.18
N LEU A 171 -11.14 12.78 16.94
CA LEU A 171 -11.95 13.96 16.63
C LEU A 171 -13.24 13.97 17.46
N VAL A 172 -13.98 12.86 17.42
CA VAL A 172 -15.24 12.72 18.17
C VAL A 172 -15.00 12.86 19.68
N GLY A 173 -13.95 12.25 20.22
CA GLY A 173 -13.57 12.37 21.63
C GLY A 173 -13.25 13.81 22.03
N GLN A 174 -12.51 14.55 21.20
CA GLN A 174 -12.21 15.96 21.46
C GLN A 174 -13.46 16.83 21.38
N LEU A 175 -14.32 16.64 20.38
CA LEU A 175 -15.58 17.36 20.26
C LEU A 175 -16.51 17.08 21.45
N ALA A 176 -16.59 15.83 21.91
CA ALA A 176 -17.36 15.47 23.11
C ALA A 176 -16.80 16.13 24.37
N ALA A 177 -15.47 16.17 24.54
CA ALA A 177 -14.83 16.87 25.66
C ALA A 177 -15.08 18.37 25.66
N HIS A 178 -15.35 18.97 24.50
CA HIS A 178 -15.74 20.37 24.35
C HIS A 178 -17.25 20.57 24.32
N HIS A 179 -18.04 19.57 24.75
CA HIS A 179 -19.50 19.60 24.86
C HIS A 179 -20.24 19.90 23.54
N VAL A 180 -19.67 19.50 22.40
CA VAL A 180 -20.36 19.60 21.11
C VAL A 180 -21.49 18.57 21.10
N PRO A 181 -22.76 18.96 20.86
CA PRO A 181 -23.87 18.04 20.79
C PRO A 181 -23.69 17.07 19.61
N MET A 182 -23.65 15.78 19.87
CA MET A 182 -23.46 14.73 18.87
C MET A 182 -24.31 13.51 19.20
N ASP A 183 -24.79 12.83 18.16
CA ASP A 183 -25.40 11.51 18.30
C ASP A 183 -24.31 10.43 18.24
N LEU A 184 -23.73 10.10 19.38
CA LEU A 184 -22.71 9.06 19.48
C LEU A 184 -23.27 7.64 19.25
N GLU A 185 -24.59 7.44 19.38
CA GLU A 185 -25.21 6.14 19.12
C GLU A 185 -25.12 5.77 17.62
N ALA A 186 -25.13 6.76 16.75
CA ALA A 186 -24.94 6.57 15.29
C ALA A 186 -23.64 5.82 14.96
N LEU A 187 -22.56 6.02 15.71
CA LEU A 187 -21.27 5.31 15.52
C LEU A 187 -21.38 3.81 15.77
N TYR A 188 -22.37 3.38 16.53
CA TYR A 188 -22.55 1.99 16.93
C TYR A 188 -23.79 1.35 16.32
N ALA A 189 -24.57 2.07 15.50
CA ALA A 189 -25.85 1.63 14.95
C ALA A 189 -25.72 0.29 14.19
N HIS A 190 -24.63 0.09 13.43
CA HIS A 190 -24.38 -1.15 12.67
C HIS A 190 -23.87 -2.31 13.54
N ARG A 191 -23.32 -2.04 14.74
CA ARG A 191 -22.77 -3.07 15.64
C ARG A 191 -23.78 -3.53 16.68
N SER A 192 -24.86 -2.76 16.88
CA SER A 192 -25.93 -3.01 17.87
C SER A 192 -25.38 -3.54 19.22
N PRO A 193 -24.43 -2.85 19.87
CA PRO A 193 -23.84 -3.33 21.11
C PRO A 193 -24.92 -3.46 22.18
N GLN A 194 -24.85 -4.54 22.96
CA GLN A 194 -25.78 -4.75 24.05
C GLN A 194 -25.50 -3.73 25.17
N ARG A 195 -26.50 -2.94 25.55
CA ARG A 195 -26.36 -1.99 26.68
C ARG A 195 -26.22 -2.78 27.98
N LEU A 196 -25.12 -2.59 28.67
CA LEU A 196 -24.93 -3.15 30.00
C LEU A 196 -25.49 -2.14 31.05
N PRO A 197 -26.45 -2.53 31.89
CA PRO A 197 -26.89 -1.67 32.99
C PRO A 197 -25.75 -1.54 33.99
N ILE A 198 -25.22 -0.34 34.15
CA ILE A 198 -24.28 -0.04 35.21
C ILE A 198 -25.14 0.24 36.46
N THR A 199 -25.33 -0.78 37.29
CA THR A 199 -25.91 -0.63 38.63
C THR A 199 -24.80 -0.53 39.66
N ASP A 200 -24.93 0.42 40.57
CA ASP A 200 -23.96 0.67 41.63
C ASP A 200 -23.50 -0.61 42.34
N GLY A 201 -22.22 -0.96 42.18
CA GLY A 201 -21.51 -1.86 43.07
C GLY A 201 -21.66 -3.37 42.85
N GLN A 202 -22.34 -3.85 41.80
CA GLN A 202 -22.34 -5.29 41.48
C GLN A 202 -21.54 -5.57 40.24
N VAL A 203 -20.38 -6.20 40.40
CA VAL A 203 -19.67 -6.90 39.34
C VAL A 203 -20.58 -8.05 38.91
N LEU A 204 -21.19 -7.93 37.72
CA LEU A 204 -21.94 -9.03 37.14
C LEU A 204 -21.00 -10.19 36.90
N SER A 205 -21.15 -11.28 37.69
CA SER A 205 -20.54 -12.56 37.40
C SER A 205 -20.93 -12.97 35.98
N GLN A 206 -19.93 -13.31 35.17
CA GLN A 206 -20.10 -13.70 33.77
C GLN A 206 -21.16 -14.81 33.64
N PRO A 207 -22.13 -14.68 32.72
CA PRO A 207 -22.93 -15.81 32.36
C PRO A 207 -22.03 -16.80 31.58
N ALA A 208 -22.24 -18.08 31.88
CA ALA A 208 -21.50 -19.19 31.28
C ALA A 208 -21.46 -19.11 29.75
N ALA A 209 -20.29 -19.37 29.25
CA ALA A 209 -19.93 -19.36 27.85
C ALA A 209 -20.82 -20.27 27.01
N ASP A 210 -21.60 -19.68 26.10
CA ASP A 210 -22.00 -20.31 24.84
C ASP A 210 -22.37 -19.22 23.82
N ASN A 211 -21.41 -18.43 23.42
CA ASN A 211 -21.48 -17.65 22.18
C ASN A 211 -20.05 -17.37 21.73
N ARG A 212 -19.64 -18.10 20.69
CA ARG A 212 -18.40 -17.84 19.97
C ARG A 212 -18.56 -16.56 19.13
N GLY A 213 -18.68 -15.44 19.79
CA GLY A 213 -18.50 -14.12 19.20
C GLY A 213 -17.02 -13.80 19.10
N ALA A 214 -16.57 -13.26 17.98
CA ALA A 214 -15.21 -12.83 17.78
C ALA A 214 -14.77 -11.88 18.91
N LEU A 215 -13.84 -12.30 19.74
CA LEU A 215 -13.12 -11.45 20.69
C LEU A 215 -12.24 -10.51 19.86
N LEU A 216 -12.63 -9.24 19.74
CA LEU A 216 -11.71 -8.19 19.35
C LEU A 216 -10.77 -7.99 20.55
N ALA A 217 -9.55 -8.50 20.41
CA ALA A 217 -8.49 -8.20 21.37
C ALA A 217 -8.09 -6.73 21.16
N VAL A 218 -8.64 -5.85 21.95
CA VAL A 218 -8.13 -4.50 22.10
C VAL A 218 -6.89 -4.63 22.98
N HIS A 219 -5.72 -4.66 22.40
CA HIS A 219 -4.47 -4.56 23.14
C HIS A 219 -4.29 -3.12 23.63
N LEU A 220 -4.91 -2.83 24.76
CA LEU A 220 -4.45 -1.72 25.59
C LEU A 220 -3.11 -2.13 26.21
N PRO A 221 -2.09 -1.28 26.25
CA PRO A 221 -0.88 -1.58 26.99
C PRO A 221 -1.27 -1.82 28.45
N LEU A 222 -1.02 -3.05 28.91
CA LEU A 222 -1.13 -3.38 30.32
C LEU A 222 -0.06 -2.57 31.06
N LEU A 223 -0.47 -1.60 31.85
CA LEU A 223 0.39 -0.99 32.86
C LEU A 223 0.57 -2.05 33.98
N GLU A 224 1.68 -2.74 33.96
CA GLU A 224 2.12 -3.51 35.13
C GLU A 224 2.58 -2.51 36.19
N LEU A 225 1.84 -2.44 37.28
CA LEU A 225 2.22 -1.69 38.45
C LEU A 225 3.00 -2.63 39.34
N ASP A 226 4.23 -2.28 39.70
CA ASP A 226 5.09 -3.04 40.60
C ASP A 226 4.51 -3.26 42.01
N GLU A 227 3.46 -2.54 42.37
CA GLU A 227 2.68 -2.76 43.60
C GLU A 227 1.17 -2.62 43.33
N PRO A 228 0.32 -3.48 43.94
CA PRO A 228 -1.12 -3.36 43.81
C PRO A 228 -1.63 -2.08 44.49
N LEU A 229 -2.38 -1.27 43.74
CA LEU A 229 -3.07 -0.09 44.30
C LEU A 229 -3.96 -0.51 45.46
N ARG A 230 -3.61 -0.11 46.68
CA ARG A 230 -4.47 -0.24 47.85
C ARG A 230 -5.46 0.90 47.88
N PHE A 231 -6.71 0.62 47.61
CA PHE A 231 -7.81 1.52 47.91
C PHE A 231 -7.91 1.67 49.42
N VAL A 232 -7.61 2.85 49.93
CA VAL A 232 -7.97 3.25 51.30
C VAL A 232 -9.35 3.90 51.18
N PRO A 233 -10.43 3.30 51.74
CA PRO A 233 -11.74 3.92 51.74
C PRO A 233 -11.68 5.12 52.66
N SER A 234 -11.96 6.33 52.11
CA SER A 234 -12.21 7.52 52.91
C SER A 234 -13.48 7.32 53.72
N GLN A 235 -13.34 7.39 55.05
CA GLN A 235 -14.52 7.40 55.92
C GLN A 235 -15.32 8.67 55.69
N THR A 236 -16.53 8.49 55.23
CA THR A 236 -17.55 9.54 55.18
C THR A 236 -18.14 9.73 56.58
N SER A 237 -18.03 10.94 57.06
CA SER A 237 -18.92 11.40 58.17
C SER A 237 -20.07 12.19 57.53
N ASP A 238 -21.26 11.75 57.89
CA ASP A 238 -22.54 12.36 57.59
C ASP A 238 -22.62 13.81 58.03
N THR A 239 -23.27 14.67 57.25
CA THR A 239 -24.49 15.38 57.59
C THR A 239 -24.87 16.47 56.59
N MET A 240 -26.06 16.31 56.04
CA MET A 240 -27.17 17.25 55.87
C MET A 240 -27.04 18.64 55.18
N SER A 241 -27.92 18.76 54.23
CA SER A 241 -28.81 19.91 53.85
C SER A 241 -28.34 20.90 52.80
N GLU A 242 -29.12 20.88 51.72
CA GLU A 242 -29.40 22.00 50.82
C GLU A 242 -29.93 23.24 51.56
N PRO A 243 -29.84 24.44 51.01
CA PRO A 243 -30.70 24.86 49.94
C PRO A 243 -30.11 25.85 48.92
N ALA A 244 -30.90 26.02 47.88
CA ALA A 244 -30.79 26.87 46.71
C ALA A 244 -30.49 28.37 46.92
N VAL A 245 -30.10 29.00 45.77
CA VAL A 245 -30.44 30.39 45.33
C VAL A 245 -29.25 31.32 44.98
N ALA A 246 -29.31 31.76 43.71
CA ALA A 246 -28.98 33.09 43.20
C ALA A 246 -27.52 33.46 42.83
N HIS A 247 -27.41 33.77 41.53
CA HIS A 247 -26.37 34.64 40.96
C HIS A 247 -26.35 36.04 41.67
N PRO A 248 -25.21 36.67 41.70
CA PRO A 248 -25.01 37.78 40.77
C PRO A 248 -23.60 37.91 40.18
N ALA A 249 -23.58 38.77 39.18
CA ALA A 249 -22.51 39.16 38.31
C ALA A 249 -21.42 40.02 39.00
N VAL A 250 -20.29 40.12 38.24
CA VAL A 250 -19.40 41.29 38.05
C VAL A 250 -18.12 41.38 38.92
N SER A 251 -17.00 41.34 38.16
CA SER A 251 -15.86 42.27 38.25
C SER A 251 -14.70 41.96 39.18
N ALA A 252 -13.57 41.85 38.52
CA ALA A 252 -12.34 42.63 38.74
C ALA A 252 -11.03 41.81 38.71
N HIS A 253 -10.24 42.22 37.83
CA HIS A 253 -8.78 42.02 37.69
C HIS A 253 -8.02 41.50 38.89
N ARG A 254 -7.33 40.40 38.69
CA ARG A 254 -6.10 40.17 39.41
C ARG A 254 -5.05 39.51 38.50
N ALA A 255 -3.93 40.21 38.33
CA ALA A 255 -2.74 39.73 37.64
C ALA A 255 -2.32 38.38 38.21
N VAL A 256 -2.21 37.37 37.35
CA VAL A 256 -1.58 36.10 37.66
C VAL A 256 -0.24 36.06 36.98
N SER A 257 0.77 35.93 37.80
CA SER A 257 2.17 35.73 37.49
C SER A 257 2.37 34.58 36.48
N ALA A 258 3.34 34.78 35.62
CA ALA A 258 3.85 33.81 34.63
C ALA A 258 3.99 32.40 35.25
N ARG A 259 3.24 31.43 34.71
CA ARG A 259 3.54 30.02 34.87
C ARG A 259 4.57 29.57 33.85
N PRO A 260 5.46 28.64 34.22
CA PRO A 260 6.48 28.14 33.31
C PRO A 260 5.84 27.44 32.09
N SER A 261 6.48 27.62 30.95
CA SER A 261 6.13 26.96 29.67
C SER A 261 5.89 25.47 29.88
N ALA A 262 4.70 25.01 29.53
CA ALA A 262 4.41 23.59 29.41
C ALA A 262 5.38 22.99 28.38
N GLN A 263 6.14 22.00 28.81
CA GLN A 263 6.92 21.18 27.91
C GLN A 263 5.97 20.48 26.94
N VAL A 264 6.20 20.68 25.65
CA VAL A 264 5.52 19.94 24.56
C VAL A 264 5.76 18.45 24.79
N PRO A 265 4.74 17.58 24.77
CA PRO A 265 4.96 16.15 24.88
C PRO A 265 5.89 15.67 23.77
N PRO A 266 6.83 14.75 24.05
CA PRO A 266 7.66 14.16 23.03
C PRO A 266 6.77 13.33 22.08
N GLY A 267 6.70 13.73 20.80
CA GLY A 267 5.93 13.04 19.78
C GLY A 267 5.03 13.92 18.88
N ALA A 268 4.86 15.21 19.20
CA ALA A 268 4.21 16.11 18.25
C ALA A 268 5.16 16.40 17.07
N PRO A 269 4.70 16.28 15.80
CA PRO A 269 5.53 16.60 14.65
C PRO A 269 6.04 18.04 14.76
N GLY A 270 7.34 18.22 14.58
CA GLY A 270 7.96 19.55 14.60
C GLY A 270 7.38 20.42 13.47
N ARG A 271 7.39 21.75 13.64
CA ARG A 271 6.93 22.73 12.62
C ARG A 271 7.46 22.42 11.20
N GLU A 272 8.68 21.97 11.13
CA GLU A 272 9.38 21.64 9.88
C GLU A 272 8.77 20.39 9.22
N GLN A 273 8.38 19.37 9.99
CA GLN A 273 7.73 18.17 9.49
C GLN A 273 6.29 18.45 8.97
N VAL A 274 5.54 19.31 9.67
CA VAL A 274 4.20 19.75 9.20
C VAL A 274 4.33 20.54 7.89
N MET A 275 5.34 21.40 7.78
CA MET A 275 5.60 22.16 6.56
C MET A 275 6.06 21.25 5.41
N GLN A 276 6.93 20.29 5.65
CA GLN A 276 7.35 19.30 4.64
C GLN A 276 6.17 18.45 4.17
N ALA A 277 5.30 18.03 5.08
CA ALA A 277 4.09 17.29 4.73
C ALA A 277 3.09 18.13 3.90
N TYR A 278 2.94 19.42 4.23
CA TYR A 278 2.14 20.34 3.41
C TYR A 278 2.73 20.52 2.01
N LEU A 279 4.04 20.76 1.91
CA LEU A 279 4.70 20.93 0.63
C LEU A 279 4.59 19.67 -0.24
N ALA A 280 4.76 18.48 0.33
CA ALA A 280 4.59 17.22 -0.38
C ALA A 280 3.14 16.98 -0.84
N THR A 281 2.13 17.50 -0.11
CA THR A 281 0.73 17.45 -0.55
C THR A 281 0.46 18.41 -1.67
N MET A 282 1.03 19.61 -1.55
CA MET A 282 0.93 20.62 -2.61
C MET A 282 1.63 20.11 -3.88
N ASP A 283 2.78 19.47 -3.78
CA ASP A 283 3.48 18.84 -4.90
C ASP A 283 2.57 17.86 -5.66
N ARG A 284 1.88 16.97 -4.95
CA ARG A 284 0.94 16.02 -5.57
C ARG A 284 -0.26 16.70 -6.22
N PHE A 285 -0.87 17.65 -5.53
CA PHE A 285 -1.99 18.42 -6.09
C PHE A 285 -1.57 19.11 -7.39
N LEU A 286 -0.35 19.61 -7.44
CA LEU A 286 0.21 20.30 -8.58
C LEU A 286 0.66 19.39 -9.70
N ASP A 287 1.10 18.16 -9.39
CA ASP A 287 1.37 17.14 -10.40
C ASP A 287 0.06 16.71 -11.09
N ILE A 288 -1.03 16.57 -10.33
CA ILE A 288 -2.36 16.32 -10.90
C ILE A 288 -2.79 17.50 -11.78
N GLN A 289 -2.64 18.73 -11.33
CA GLN A 289 -2.97 19.91 -12.13
C GLN A 289 -2.04 20.08 -13.35
N ARG A 290 -0.74 19.81 -13.21
CA ARG A 290 0.20 19.80 -14.33
C ARG A 290 -0.19 18.75 -15.37
N SER A 291 -0.60 17.56 -14.95
CA SER A 291 -1.13 16.52 -15.83
C SER A 291 -2.37 17.01 -16.59
N LEU A 292 -3.28 17.70 -15.91
CA LEU A 292 -4.49 18.28 -16.54
C LEU A 292 -4.19 19.45 -17.46
N LEU A 293 -3.22 20.30 -17.12
CA LEU A 293 -2.89 21.52 -17.90
C LEU A 293 -1.87 21.26 -19.01
N ASN A 294 -0.97 20.31 -18.85
CA ASN A 294 -0.01 19.87 -19.88
C ASN A 294 -0.59 18.82 -20.82
N THR A 295 -1.83 18.40 -20.62
CA THR A 295 -2.56 17.70 -21.68
C THR A 295 -2.73 18.71 -22.81
N PRO A 296 -2.06 18.56 -23.98
CA PRO A 296 -2.28 19.46 -25.09
C PRO A 296 -3.79 19.48 -25.36
N PRO A 297 -4.39 20.64 -25.69
CA PRO A 297 -5.79 20.66 -26.05
C PRO A 297 -5.97 19.59 -27.12
N PRO A 298 -7.01 18.75 -27.05
CA PRO A 298 -7.20 17.68 -28.00
C PRO A 298 -7.06 18.28 -29.37
N ALA A 299 -6.03 17.89 -30.13
CA ALA A 299 -5.84 18.35 -31.48
C ALA A 299 -7.18 18.09 -32.17
N ALA A 300 -7.84 19.17 -32.61
CA ALA A 300 -9.13 19.08 -33.25
C ALA A 300 -9.03 18.03 -34.37
N GLY A 301 -9.62 16.83 -34.11
CA GLY A 301 -9.61 15.75 -35.10
C GLY A 301 -9.24 14.35 -34.63
N ARG A 302 -8.95 14.09 -33.34
CA ARG A 302 -8.97 12.71 -32.84
C ARG A 302 -10.23 12.53 -32.01
N ALA A 303 -11.25 11.89 -32.60
CA ALA A 303 -12.33 11.29 -31.85
C ALA A 303 -11.71 10.47 -30.70
N ALA A 304 -12.12 10.72 -29.44
CA ALA A 304 -11.79 9.89 -28.31
C ALA A 304 -12.04 8.44 -28.72
N SER A 305 -11.07 7.57 -28.54
CA SER A 305 -11.23 6.17 -28.91
C SER A 305 -12.48 5.65 -28.21
N ARG A 306 -13.40 5.07 -28.97
CA ARG A 306 -14.63 4.46 -28.45
C ARG A 306 -14.30 3.41 -27.38
N PHE A 307 -13.09 2.87 -27.43
CA PHE A 307 -12.59 1.75 -26.64
C PHE A 307 -11.44 2.19 -25.71
N PRO A 308 -11.62 2.14 -24.38
CA PRO A 308 -10.66 2.66 -23.42
C PRO A 308 -9.35 1.87 -23.34
N LEU A 309 -9.38 0.58 -23.64
CA LEU A 309 -8.22 -0.32 -23.54
C LEU A 309 -7.46 -0.49 -24.85
N LEU A 310 -7.99 0.00 -25.99
CA LEU A 310 -7.35 -0.11 -27.29
C LEU A 310 -6.06 0.73 -27.38
N GLY A 311 -6.05 1.91 -26.78
CA GLY A 311 -4.93 2.85 -26.86
C GLY A 311 -4.83 3.57 -28.22
N SER A 312 -3.60 3.87 -28.64
CA SER A 312 -3.33 4.60 -29.89
C SER A 312 -3.17 3.63 -31.06
N VAL A 313 -4.01 3.76 -32.07
CA VAL A 313 -3.88 2.98 -33.31
C VAL A 313 -2.67 3.48 -34.10
N VAL A 314 -1.70 2.60 -34.32
CA VAL A 314 -0.45 2.89 -35.05
C VAL A 314 -0.61 2.56 -36.54
N SER A 315 -1.31 1.47 -36.86
CA SER A 315 -1.56 1.01 -38.24
C SER A 315 -2.95 0.39 -38.31
N LEU A 316 -3.65 0.70 -39.38
CA LEU A 316 -4.95 0.10 -39.68
C LEU A 316 -5.03 -0.18 -41.18
N VAL A 317 -5.14 -1.45 -41.53
CA VAL A 317 -5.54 -1.91 -42.86
C VAL A 317 -6.97 -2.41 -42.73
N GLU A 318 -7.91 -1.62 -43.21
CA GLU A 318 -9.34 -1.80 -42.98
C GLU A 318 -9.79 -3.24 -43.29
N GLY A 319 -10.46 -3.87 -42.31
CA GLY A 319 -10.94 -5.24 -42.41
C GLY A 319 -9.85 -6.34 -42.48
N GLN A 320 -8.56 -6.03 -42.36
CA GLN A 320 -7.45 -6.98 -42.46
C GLN A 320 -6.57 -7.00 -41.22
N GLU A 321 -6.00 -5.85 -40.83
CA GLU A 321 -5.07 -5.76 -39.71
C GLU A 321 -5.20 -4.43 -38.98
N LEU A 322 -5.15 -4.49 -37.63
CA LEU A 322 -5.03 -3.34 -36.76
C LEU A 322 -3.84 -3.56 -35.83
N VAL A 323 -3.00 -2.54 -35.70
CA VAL A 323 -1.95 -2.48 -34.69
C VAL A 323 -2.18 -1.26 -33.80
N ALA A 324 -2.26 -1.47 -32.49
CA ALA A 324 -2.41 -0.40 -31.52
C ALA A 324 -1.38 -0.55 -30.39
N ILE A 325 -1.03 0.56 -29.76
CA ILE A 325 -0.17 0.61 -28.59
C ILE A 325 -0.93 1.24 -27.43
N ARG A 326 -0.95 0.54 -26.29
CA ARG A 326 -1.57 1.02 -25.05
C ARG A 326 -0.50 1.06 -23.95
N ARG A 327 -0.34 2.21 -23.33
CA ARG A 327 0.34 2.34 -22.05
C ARG A 327 -0.68 2.14 -20.95
N LEU A 328 -0.44 1.18 -20.11
CA LEU A 328 -1.16 0.92 -18.89
C LEU A 328 -0.44 1.63 -17.75
N ASP A 329 -1.15 2.34 -16.90
CA ASP A 329 -0.60 2.95 -15.70
C ASP A 329 -1.66 3.08 -14.61
N LEU A 330 -1.20 3.26 -13.37
CA LEU A 330 -2.06 3.27 -12.19
C LEU A 330 -2.90 4.55 -12.05
N GLU A 331 -2.54 5.63 -12.75
CA GLU A 331 -3.29 6.89 -12.71
C GLU A 331 -4.51 6.83 -13.62
N GLU A 332 -4.38 6.24 -14.80
CA GLU A 332 -5.46 6.08 -15.76
C GLU A 332 -6.28 4.83 -15.52
N ASP A 333 -5.61 3.68 -15.28
CA ASP A 333 -6.23 2.37 -15.19
C ASP A 333 -6.60 2.05 -13.73
N LEU A 334 -7.57 2.77 -13.17
CA LEU A 334 -7.95 2.73 -11.75
C LEU A 334 -8.34 1.34 -11.24
N TYR A 335 -8.79 0.45 -12.12
CA TYR A 335 -9.08 -0.94 -11.79
C TYR A 335 -7.86 -1.70 -11.29
N LEU A 336 -6.64 -1.29 -11.67
CA LEU A 336 -5.41 -1.92 -11.24
C LEU A 336 -5.14 -1.79 -9.73
N HIS A 337 -5.63 -0.72 -9.09
CA HIS A 337 -5.54 -0.57 -7.63
C HIS A 337 -6.31 -1.66 -6.86
N ASP A 338 -7.33 -2.22 -7.48
CA ASP A 338 -8.15 -3.27 -6.89
C ASP A 338 -7.76 -4.68 -7.36
N HIS A 339 -6.72 -4.78 -8.21
CA HIS A 339 -6.17 -6.05 -8.67
C HIS A 339 -4.65 -6.10 -8.41
N THR A 340 -4.28 -5.97 -7.13
CA THR A 340 -2.89 -5.93 -6.63
C THR A 340 -2.62 -7.06 -5.64
N PHE A 341 -1.44 -7.67 -5.72
CA PHE A 341 -0.98 -8.65 -4.73
C PHE A 341 -0.41 -7.96 -3.50
N GLY A 342 -1.21 -7.86 -2.46
CA GLY A 342 -0.99 -6.97 -1.33
C GLY A 342 -1.63 -5.60 -1.59
N ARG A 343 -1.82 -4.82 -0.55
CA ARG A 343 -2.40 -3.47 -0.69
C ARG A 343 -1.37 -2.42 -0.31
N GLN A 344 -1.23 -2.16 0.97
CA GLN A 344 -0.23 -1.25 1.49
C GLN A 344 1.06 -2.02 1.80
N VAL A 345 2.20 -1.54 1.34
CA VAL A 345 3.51 -2.17 1.55
C VAL A 345 4.49 -1.28 2.31
N SER A 346 4.14 0.00 2.49
CA SER A 346 4.94 1.00 3.19
C SER A 346 4.05 1.97 3.96
N LEU A 347 4.54 2.47 5.10
CA LEU A 347 3.96 3.59 5.84
C LEU A 347 4.66 4.91 5.52
N THR A 348 5.91 4.85 5.09
CA THR A 348 6.78 6.02 4.93
C THR A 348 6.91 6.46 3.48
N ASP A 349 6.58 5.59 2.53
CA ASP A 349 6.62 5.88 1.09
C ASP A 349 5.34 5.34 0.41
N GLU A 350 4.33 6.18 0.31
CA GLU A 350 3.04 5.84 -0.32
C GLU A 350 3.15 5.52 -1.83
N SER A 351 4.25 5.92 -2.47
CA SER A 351 4.49 5.59 -3.87
C SER A 351 4.98 4.15 -4.07
N LEU A 352 5.34 3.46 -2.97
CA LEU A 352 5.64 2.05 -3.01
C LEU A 352 4.33 1.25 -3.04
N LEU A 353 4.02 0.73 -4.21
CA LEU A 353 2.82 -0.07 -4.42
C LEU A 353 3.16 -1.56 -4.41
N ALA A 354 2.18 -2.35 -4.00
CA ALA A 354 2.17 -3.79 -4.23
C ALA A 354 2.13 -4.09 -5.74
N LEU A 355 2.42 -5.34 -6.14
CA LEU A 355 2.41 -5.71 -7.55
C LEU A 355 0.99 -5.65 -8.12
N ALA A 356 0.72 -4.62 -8.92
CA ALA A 356 -0.50 -4.53 -9.72
C ALA A 356 -0.37 -5.43 -10.95
N VAL A 357 -1.43 -6.19 -11.26
CA VAL A 357 -1.46 -7.12 -12.37
C VAL A 357 -2.74 -6.92 -13.17
N VAL A 358 -2.65 -6.89 -14.48
CA VAL A 358 -3.82 -6.81 -15.36
C VAL A 358 -4.64 -8.10 -15.22
N PRO A 359 -5.95 -8.02 -14.89
CA PRO A 359 -6.82 -9.18 -14.82
C PRO A 359 -6.84 -9.95 -16.15
N PHE A 360 -6.97 -11.27 -16.08
CA PHE A 360 -7.11 -12.13 -17.25
C PHE A 360 -8.29 -11.67 -18.13
N THR A 361 -9.40 -11.32 -17.51
CA THR A 361 -10.63 -10.85 -18.17
C THR A 361 -10.51 -9.47 -18.78
N VAL A 362 -9.69 -8.57 -18.20
CA VAL A 362 -9.36 -7.27 -18.81
C VAL A 362 -8.45 -7.48 -20.01
N SER A 363 -7.52 -8.45 -19.98
CA SER A 363 -6.74 -8.81 -21.15
C SER A 363 -7.62 -9.38 -22.27
N MET A 364 -8.69 -10.13 -21.93
CA MET A 364 -9.71 -10.56 -22.88
C MET A 364 -10.44 -9.34 -23.49
N GLU A 365 -10.82 -8.37 -22.67
CA GLU A 365 -11.47 -7.14 -23.15
C GLU A 365 -10.57 -6.36 -24.11
N MET A 366 -9.25 -6.28 -23.84
CA MET A 366 -8.30 -5.70 -24.79
C MET A 366 -8.34 -6.39 -26.16
N LEU A 367 -8.43 -7.74 -26.18
CA LEU A 367 -8.58 -8.47 -27.44
C LEU A 367 -9.89 -8.12 -28.12
N ALA A 368 -11.00 -8.05 -27.35
CA ALA A 368 -12.32 -7.74 -27.87
C ALA A 368 -12.38 -6.34 -28.49
N GLU A 369 -11.84 -5.34 -27.80
CA GLU A 369 -11.81 -3.96 -28.29
C GLU A 369 -10.99 -3.83 -29.59
N ALA A 370 -9.81 -4.46 -29.67
CA ALA A 370 -8.97 -4.43 -30.87
C ALA A 370 -9.66 -5.09 -32.06
N ALA A 371 -10.32 -6.23 -31.84
CA ALA A 371 -11.09 -6.91 -32.89
C ALA A 371 -12.33 -6.11 -33.30
N ALA A 372 -13.09 -5.54 -32.34
CA ALA A 372 -14.25 -4.71 -32.61
C ALA A 372 -13.89 -3.40 -33.37
N ALA A 373 -12.71 -2.84 -33.07
CA ALA A 373 -12.19 -1.68 -33.80
C ALA A 373 -11.82 -2.04 -35.25
N LEU A 374 -11.36 -3.26 -35.52
CA LEU A 374 -11.07 -3.74 -36.89
C LEU A 374 -12.36 -4.08 -37.64
N CYS A 375 -13.42 -4.52 -36.96
CA CYS A 375 -14.69 -4.96 -37.53
C CYS A 375 -15.88 -4.20 -36.91
N PRO A 376 -16.03 -2.88 -37.11
CA PRO A 376 -16.98 -2.02 -36.39
C PRO A 376 -18.45 -2.34 -36.64
N ASP A 377 -18.76 -2.96 -37.79
CA ASP A 377 -20.13 -3.28 -38.20
C ASP A 377 -20.61 -4.68 -37.76
N GLN A 378 -19.77 -5.42 -37.04
CA GLN A 378 -20.09 -6.78 -36.58
C GLN A 378 -20.18 -6.83 -35.05
N LEU A 379 -21.02 -7.75 -34.55
CA LEU A 379 -21.21 -7.95 -33.12
C LEU A 379 -20.28 -9.04 -32.60
N VAL A 380 -19.53 -8.75 -31.55
CA VAL A 380 -18.74 -9.76 -30.83
C VAL A 380 -19.72 -10.66 -30.06
N VAL A 381 -19.68 -11.95 -30.33
CA VAL A 381 -20.53 -12.96 -29.69
C VAL A 381 -19.76 -13.96 -28.83
N GLY A 382 -18.44 -13.81 -28.78
CA GLY A 382 -17.60 -14.65 -27.96
C GLY A 382 -16.12 -14.62 -28.32
N MET A 383 -15.37 -15.52 -27.69
CA MET A 383 -13.94 -15.72 -27.94
C MET A 383 -13.61 -17.22 -27.87
N ARG A 384 -12.53 -17.62 -28.50
CA ARG A 384 -12.00 -18.97 -28.35
C ARG A 384 -10.49 -19.01 -28.30
N ASP A 385 -9.95 -20.10 -27.76
CA ASP A 385 -8.51 -20.36 -27.69
C ASP A 385 -7.73 -19.23 -26.99
N VAL A 386 -8.33 -18.64 -25.93
CA VAL A 386 -7.71 -17.56 -25.16
C VAL A 386 -6.61 -18.15 -24.28
N ARG A 387 -5.41 -17.55 -24.33
CA ARG A 387 -4.23 -17.98 -23.58
C ARG A 387 -3.44 -16.81 -23.03
N GLY A 388 -3.17 -16.83 -21.74
CA GLY A 388 -2.17 -16.00 -21.08
C GLY A 388 -0.86 -16.76 -20.94
N HIS A 389 0.17 -16.27 -21.58
CA HIS A 389 1.53 -16.83 -21.54
C HIS A 389 2.35 -16.26 -20.39
N GLN A 390 2.13 -14.98 -20.08
CA GLN A 390 2.76 -14.26 -18.98
C GLN A 390 1.81 -13.22 -18.39
N TRP A 391 1.98 -12.94 -17.13
CA TRP A 391 1.23 -11.88 -16.48
C TRP A 391 1.75 -10.50 -16.87
N ILE A 392 0.83 -9.59 -17.12
CA ILE A 392 1.14 -8.18 -17.34
C ILE A 392 1.12 -7.50 -15.97
N GLY A 393 2.28 -7.49 -15.32
CA GLY A 393 2.45 -6.80 -14.03
C GLY A 393 3.13 -5.46 -14.23
N LEU A 394 2.77 -4.50 -13.40
CA LEU A 394 3.27 -3.14 -13.42
C LEU A 394 4.32 -2.96 -12.30
N ASP A 395 5.55 -3.41 -12.54
CA ASP A 395 6.64 -3.36 -11.54
C ASP A 395 7.02 -1.92 -11.17
N ASP A 396 7.04 -1.02 -12.16
CA ASP A 396 7.35 0.40 -12.01
C ASP A 396 6.11 1.30 -12.14
N GLY A 397 4.92 0.73 -11.84
CA GLY A 397 3.64 1.45 -11.92
C GLY A 397 3.09 1.62 -13.32
N HIS A 398 3.79 1.15 -14.36
CA HIS A 398 3.31 1.19 -15.74
C HIS A 398 3.76 -0.03 -16.56
N ALA A 399 3.11 -0.27 -17.69
CA ALA A 399 3.50 -1.26 -18.68
C ALA A 399 3.03 -0.83 -20.07
N THR A 400 3.82 -1.08 -21.10
CA THR A 400 3.42 -0.79 -22.49
C THR A 400 3.15 -2.09 -23.22
N VAL A 401 1.98 -2.16 -23.86
CA VAL A 401 1.55 -3.33 -24.62
C VAL A 401 1.19 -2.93 -26.07
N ARG A 402 1.44 -3.85 -26.97
CA ARG A 402 1.06 -3.73 -28.39
C ARG A 402 -0.03 -4.76 -28.68
N LEU A 403 -1.15 -4.31 -29.22
CA LEU A 403 -2.24 -5.14 -29.71
C LEU A 403 -2.10 -5.31 -31.22
N VAL A 404 -2.19 -6.54 -31.69
CA VAL A 404 -2.15 -6.87 -33.11
C VAL A 404 -3.36 -7.74 -33.44
N ALA A 405 -4.36 -7.16 -34.08
CA ALA A 405 -5.56 -7.88 -34.53
C ALA A 405 -5.47 -8.18 -36.02
N ARG A 406 -5.66 -9.46 -36.40
CA ARG A 406 -5.59 -9.92 -37.79
C ARG A 406 -6.79 -10.77 -38.13
N ARG A 407 -7.42 -10.44 -39.27
CA ARG A 407 -8.51 -11.25 -39.82
C ARG A 407 -7.93 -12.25 -40.82
N ASP A 408 -8.37 -13.51 -40.73
CA ASP A 408 -7.98 -14.52 -41.70
C ASP A 408 -8.66 -14.20 -43.08
N PRO A 409 -7.86 -13.90 -44.12
CA PRO A 409 -8.41 -13.58 -45.42
C PRO A 409 -9.07 -14.78 -46.13
N THR A 410 -8.81 -16.01 -45.64
CA THR A 410 -9.35 -17.26 -46.22
C THR A 410 -10.57 -17.78 -45.46
N GLY A 411 -10.88 -17.19 -44.29
CA GLY A 411 -12.02 -17.56 -43.44
C GLY A 411 -13.35 -16.92 -43.90
N ASP A 412 -14.41 -17.25 -43.16
CA ASP A 412 -15.75 -16.68 -43.40
C ASP A 412 -15.89 -15.20 -42.96
N GLY A 413 -14.78 -14.62 -42.47
CA GLY A 413 -14.71 -13.27 -42.00
C GLY A 413 -15.37 -13.02 -40.64
N ARG A 414 -15.71 -14.05 -39.89
CA ARG A 414 -16.36 -13.99 -38.58
C ARG A 414 -15.39 -14.18 -37.42
N GLU A 415 -14.08 -14.29 -37.71
CA GLU A 415 -13.06 -14.48 -36.70
C GLU A 415 -11.88 -13.51 -36.90
N VAL A 416 -11.40 -13.00 -35.78
CA VAL A 416 -10.21 -12.13 -35.73
C VAL A 416 -9.26 -12.70 -34.68
N LYS A 417 -8.05 -13.08 -35.10
CA LYS A 417 -6.98 -13.44 -34.17
C LYS A 417 -6.35 -12.16 -33.60
N VAL A 418 -6.21 -12.09 -32.28
CA VAL A 418 -5.59 -10.95 -31.61
C VAL A 418 -4.46 -11.42 -30.71
N GLU A 419 -3.34 -10.75 -30.80
CA GLU A 419 -2.14 -10.96 -29.98
C GLU A 419 -1.85 -9.70 -29.17
N LEU A 420 -1.52 -9.90 -27.89
CA LEU A 420 -1.07 -8.87 -26.97
C LEU A 420 0.40 -9.12 -26.65
N GLN A 421 1.25 -8.15 -26.96
CA GLN A 421 2.69 -8.26 -26.80
C GLN A 421 3.18 -7.17 -25.84
N ARG A 422 3.96 -7.56 -24.81
CA ARG A 422 4.62 -6.60 -23.93
C ARG A 422 5.86 -6.02 -24.63
N LEU A 423 5.94 -4.69 -24.65
CA LEU A 423 7.11 -3.96 -25.12
C LEU A 423 8.06 -3.70 -23.93
N GLY A 424 9.38 -3.66 -24.18
CA GLY A 424 10.34 -3.21 -23.19
C GLY A 424 10.22 -1.70 -22.95
N ASP A 425 10.61 -1.22 -21.78
CA ASP A 425 10.44 0.18 -21.38
C ASP A 425 11.22 1.18 -22.27
N ASP A 426 12.29 0.71 -22.93
CA ASP A 426 13.10 1.50 -23.87
C ASP A 426 12.68 1.34 -25.36
N ALA A 427 11.60 0.61 -25.63
CA ALA A 427 11.18 0.36 -27.01
C ALA A 427 10.51 1.61 -27.61
N ALA A 428 11.21 2.28 -28.52
CA ALA A 428 10.60 3.30 -29.37
C ALA A 428 9.36 2.73 -30.10
N ALA A 429 8.39 3.57 -30.42
CA ALA A 429 7.12 3.19 -31.04
C ALA A 429 7.21 2.37 -32.34
N GLY A 430 8.40 2.12 -32.85
CA GLY A 430 8.71 1.33 -34.03
C GLY A 430 9.49 0.03 -33.79
N SER A 431 9.72 -0.37 -32.51
CA SER A 431 10.43 -1.64 -32.22
C SER A 431 9.58 -2.85 -32.63
N GLU A 432 10.12 -3.72 -33.53
CA GLU A 432 9.42 -4.91 -34.01
C GLU A 432 9.36 -6.06 -32.98
N SER A 433 10.15 -6.04 -31.90
CA SER A 433 10.25 -7.14 -30.95
C SER A 433 9.49 -6.87 -29.64
N GLY A 434 8.27 -7.40 -29.53
CA GLY A 434 7.52 -7.53 -28.27
C GLY A 434 7.46 -9.00 -27.82
N THR A 435 7.37 -9.23 -26.51
CA THR A 435 7.12 -10.57 -25.97
C THR A 435 5.63 -10.86 -25.99
N LEU A 436 5.20 -11.94 -26.64
CA LEU A 436 3.80 -12.39 -26.61
C LEU A 436 3.40 -12.74 -25.16
N VAL A 437 2.40 -12.05 -24.63
CA VAL A 437 1.93 -12.25 -23.27
C VAL A 437 0.52 -12.81 -23.21
N PHE A 438 -0.32 -12.53 -24.24
CA PHE A 438 -1.70 -12.95 -24.29
C PHE A 438 -2.19 -13.07 -25.73
N GLU A 439 -3.05 -14.03 -26.04
CA GLU A 439 -3.63 -14.18 -27.39
C GLU A 439 -5.02 -14.84 -27.31
N GLY A 440 -5.78 -14.70 -28.37
CA GLY A 440 -7.07 -15.37 -28.55
C GLY A 440 -7.71 -15.04 -29.89
N VAL A 441 -8.83 -15.69 -30.17
CA VAL A 441 -9.65 -15.48 -31.37
C VAL A 441 -11.00 -14.90 -30.94
N VAL A 442 -11.32 -13.71 -31.43
CA VAL A 442 -12.61 -13.04 -31.20
C VAL A 442 -13.60 -13.45 -32.29
N CYS A 443 -14.80 -13.87 -31.91
CA CYS A 443 -15.83 -14.40 -32.78
C CYS A 443 -16.96 -13.36 -32.98
N PHE A 444 -17.40 -13.21 -34.23
CA PHE A 444 -18.42 -12.26 -34.65
C PHE A 444 -19.66 -12.93 -35.23
N ALA A 445 -20.81 -12.27 -35.10
CA ALA A 445 -22.04 -12.62 -35.77
C ALA A 445 -22.94 -11.40 -35.99
N ASP A 446 -24.01 -11.55 -36.76
CA ASP A 446 -24.99 -10.50 -37.03
C ASP A 446 -25.94 -10.27 -35.82
N SER A 447 -26.06 -11.26 -34.93
CA SER A 447 -26.89 -11.22 -33.72
C SER A 447 -26.36 -12.22 -32.70
N TYR A 448 -26.70 -12.01 -31.43
CA TYR A 448 -26.40 -13.01 -30.39
C TYR A 448 -27.06 -14.34 -30.70
N PRO A 449 -26.34 -15.46 -30.46
CA PRO A 449 -26.94 -16.79 -30.65
C PRO A 449 -28.05 -17.05 -29.60
N THR A 450 -29.01 -17.87 -29.95
CA THR A 450 -30.05 -18.32 -29.00
C THR A 450 -29.38 -19.12 -27.88
N PRO A 451 -29.59 -18.77 -26.58
CA PRO A 451 -29.02 -19.51 -25.49
C PRO A 451 -29.52 -20.96 -25.47
N PRO A 452 -28.66 -21.95 -25.25
CA PRO A 452 -29.09 -23.33 -25.07
C PRO A 452 -29.89 -23.47 -23.76
N ALA A 453 -30.64 -24.55 -23.63
CA ALA A 453 -31.35 -24.85 -22.40
C ALA A 453 -30.32 -25.04 -21.25
N LEU A 454 -30.58 -24.35 -20.13
CA LEU A 454 -29.71 -24.43 -18.97
C LEU A 454 -29.68 -25.88 -18.42
N THR A 455 -28.50 -26.43 -18.30
CA THR A 455 -28.32 -27.72 -17.63
C THR A 455 -28.30 -27.51 -16.12
N PRO A 456 -29.21 -28.11 -15.37
CA PRO A 456 -29.22 -27.95 -13.91
C PRO A 456 -27.90 -28.35 -13.27
N LEU A 457 -27.38 -27.50 -12.38
CA LEU A 457 -26.17 -27.81 -11.60
C LEU A 457 -26.49 -28.90 -10.57
N ARG A 458 -25.83 -30.04 -10.68
CA ARG A 458 -25.84 -31.11 -9.70
C ARG A 458 -24.45 -31.20 -9.09
N LEU A 459 -24.38 -31.10 -7.76
CA LEU A 459 -23.13 -31.13 -7.02
C LEU A 459 -23.01 -32.45 -6.25
N SER A 460 -21.82 -33.02 -6.30
CA SER A 460 -21.47 -34.22 -5.52
C SER A 460 -21.14 -33.82 -4.08
N ALA A 461 -21.62 -34.60 -3.10
CA ALA A 461 -21.47 -34.30 -1.67
C ALA A 461 -21.89 -32.87 -1.34
N GLU A 462 -23.00 -32.44 -1.90
CA GLU A 462 -23.50 -31.07 -1.77
C GLU A 462 -23.67 -30.65 -0.31
N GLN A 463 -23.19 -29.47 0.02
CA GLN A 463 -23.36 -28.84 1.32
C GLN A 463 -23.89 -27.43 1.15
N PRO A 464 -24.78 -26.95 2.05
CA PRO A 464 -25.11 -25.53 2.09
C PRO A 464 -23.88 -24.72 2.52
N TYR A 465 -23.56 -23.71 1.73
CA TYR A 465 -22.40 -22.88 1.96
C TYR A 465 -22.81 -21.42 1.96
N ALA A 466 -23.45 -20.99 3.05
CA ALA A 466 -23.94 -19.63 3.18
C ALA A 466 -22.84 -18.70 3.68
N GLN A 467 -22.05 -18.16 2.76
CA GLN A 467 -21.13 -17.06 3.07
C GLN A 467 -21.56 -15.79 2.35
N SER A 468 -21.57 -14.67 3.10
CA SER A 468 -21.81 -13.34 2.54
C SER A 468 -20.55 -12.78 1.88
N ALA A 469 -20.72 -11.80 1.00
CA ALA A 469 -19.63 -11.07 0.35
C ALA A 469 -18.62 -10.53 1.38
N GLY A 470 -19.08 -9.92 2.46
CA GLY A 470 -18.22 -9.40 3.53
C GLY A 470 -17.30 -10.49 4.11
N ALA A 471 -17.83 -11.69 4.36
CA ALA A 471 -17.03 -12.80 4.89
C ALA A 471 -16.02 -13.35 3.86
N LEU A 472 -16.39 -13.40 2.58
CA LEU A 472 -15.53 -13.89 1.51
C LEU A 472 -14.27 -13.03 1.32
N TYR A 473 -14.46 -11.71 1.22
CA TYR A 473 -13.35 -10.79 0.94
C TYR A 473 -12.60 -10.35 2.22
N SER A 474 -13.29 -10.17 3.36
CA SER A 474 -12.62 -9.83 4.63
C SER A 474 -11.80 -10.98 5.23
N SER A 475 -12.09 -12.22 4.83
CA SER A 475 -11.30 -13.39 5.26
C SER A 475 -9.87 -13.42 4.68
N GLY A 476 -9.53 -12.50 3.77
CA GLY A 476 -8.26 -12.49 3.05
C GLY A 476 -8.06 -13.70 2.12
N ARG A 477 -9.14 -14.36 1.70
CA ARG A 477 -9.07 -15.49 0.75
C ARG A 477 -8.80 -15.02 -0.67
N MET A 478 -9.29 -13.82 -1.02
CA MET A 478 -9.07 -13.15 -2.30
C MET A 478 -8.38 -11.80 -2.09
N PHE A 479 -7.55 -11.43 -3.05
CA PHE A 479 -6.82 -10.17 -3.05
C PHE A 479 -7.59 -9.00 -3.71
N HIS A 480 -8.71 -9.30 -4.38
CA HIS A 480 -9.52 -8.35 -5.13
C HIS A 480 -10.05 -7.21 -4.26
N GLY A 481 -9.89 -5.98 -4.74
CA GLY A 481 -10.47 -4.78 -4.14
C GLY A 481 -11.92 -4.53 -4.58
N PRO A 482 -12.54 -3.42 -4.12
CA PRO A 482 -13.98 -3.17 -4.28
C PRO A 482 -14.49 -3.23 -5.72
N ARG A 483 -13.70 -2.78 -6.73
CA ARG A 483 -14.11 -2.82 -8.15
C ARG A 483 -14.24 -4.21 -8.73
N PHE A 484 -13.71 -5.23 -8.04
CA PHE A 484 -13.78 -6.65 -8.46
C PHE A 484 -14.47 -7.55 -7.44
N GLN A 485 -15.10 -7.00 -6.41
CA GLN A 485 -15.83 -7.78 -5.41
C GLN A 485 -17.24 -8.08 -5.86
N GLY A 486 -17.40 -8.72 -7.02
CA GLY A 486 -18.68 -9.03 -7.65
C GLY A 486 -19.36 -10.28 -7.10
N VAL A 487 -18.74 -11.09 -6.25
CA VAL A 487 -19.36 -12.26 -5.62
C VAL A 487 -20.10 -11.83 -4.37
N ILE A 488 -21.45 -11.83 -4.42
CA ILE A 488 -22.31 -11.39 -3.31
C ILE A 488 -22.45 -12.47 -2.24
N SER A 489 -22.62 -13.71 -2.67
CA SER A 489 -22.74 -14.84 -1.75
C SER A 489 -22.44 -16.16 -2.47
N LEU A 490 -21.89 -17.12 -1.74
CA LEU A 490 -21.84 -18.52 -2.15
C LEU A 490 -23.04 -19.23 -1.53
N ALA A 491 -23.86 -19.89 -2.37
CA ALA A 491 -25.11 -20.50 -1.95
C ALA A 491 -24.98 -22.02 -1.75
N ARG A 492 -24.25 -22.69 -2.65
CA ARG A 492 -24.10 -24.16 -2.67
C ARG A 492 -22.65 -24.49 -2.99
N TRP A 493 -22.14 -25.52 -2.35
CA TRP A 493 -20.80 -26.01 -2.55
C TRP A 493 -20.81 -27.55 -2.64
N GLY A 494 -20.00 -28.10 -3.51
CA GLY A 494 -19.83 -29.55 -3.67
C GLY A 494 -18.39 -29.91 -4.06
N GLU A 495 -18.12 -31.21 -4.14
CA GLU A 495 -16.78 -31.70 -4.52
C GLU A 495 -16.41 -31.36 -5.96
N ASP A 496 -17.36 -31.10 -6.82
CA ASP A 496 -17.25 -30.87 -8.26
C ASP A 496 -17.79 -29.51 -8.73
N GLY A 497 -17.92 -28.54 -7.80
CA GLY A 497 -18.33 -27.19 -8.18
C GLY A 497 -19.01 -26.38 -7.09
N THR A 498 -19.52 -25.22 -7.51
CA THR A 498 -20.19 -24.25 -6.62
C THR A 498 -21.24 -23.43 -7.36
N GLU A 499 -22.22 -22.91 -6.62
CA GLU A 499 -23.19 -21.92 -7.10
C GLU A 499 -23.12 -20.67 -6.23
N ALA A 500 -23.14 -19.52 -6.87
CA ALA A 500 -23.05 -18.22 -6.23
C ALA A 500 -24.04 -17.22 -6.82
N THR A 501 -24.34 -16.18 -6.05
CA THR A 501 -24.92 -14.94 -6.56
C THR A 501 -23.80 -13.95 -6.81
N LEU A 502 -23.73 -13.47 -8.03
CA LEU A 502 -22.86 -12.41 -8.48
C LEU A 502 -23.67 -11.12 -8.66
N GLU A 503 -23.01 -9.99 -8.72
CA GLU A 503 -23.62 -8.70 -9.07
C GLU A 503 -22.78 -8.02 -10.15
N THR A 504 -23.45 -7.47 -11.16
CA THR A 504 -22.81 -6.64 -12.17
C THR A 504 -22.39 -5.32 -11.52
N LEU A 505 -21.09 -5.10 -11.34
CA LEU A 505 -20.53 -3.91 -10.69
C LEU A 505 -20.53 -2.70 -11.64
N PRO A 506 -20.50 -1.46 -11.09
CA PRO A 506 -20.37 -0.25 -11.90
C PRO A 506 -19.03 -0.20 -12.63
N THR A 507 -19.04 0.22 -13.89
CA THR A 507 -17.83 0.39 -14.72
C THR A 507 -17.32 1.82 -14.80
N HIS A 508 -18.07 2.79 -14.27
CA HIS A 508 -17.78 4.23 -14.40
C HIS A 508 -16.50 4.69 -13.69
N ASN A 509 -15.92 3.86 -12.84
CA ASN A 509 -14.70 4.15 -12.07
C ASN A 509 -13.53 3.22 -12.41
N LEU A 510 -13.57 2.56 -13.57
CA LEU A 510 -12.47 1.70 -14.02
C LEU A 510 -11.33 2.50 -14.61
N PHE A 511 -11.62 3.67 -15.20
CA PHE A 511 -10.66 4.54 -15.87
C PHE A 511 -10.82 5.98 -15.37
N ALA A 512 -9.73 6.70 -15.23
CA ALA A 512 -9.75 8.08 -14.78
C ALA A 512 -10.32 9.05 -15.86
N SER A 513 -9.88 8.89 -17.11
CA SER A 513 -10.27 9.77 -18.22
C SER A 513 -11.60 9.40 -18.86
N THR A 514 -12.14 8.21 -18.61
CA THR A 514 -13.34 7.68 -19.29
C THR A 514 -14.39 7.23 -18.27
N PRO A 515 -15.23 8.14 -17.76
CA PRO A 515 -16.21 7.80 -16.72
C PRO A 515 -17.37 6.90 -17.24
N THR A 516 -17.60 6.83 -18.54
CA THR A 516 -18.59 5.94 -19.15
C THR A 516 -17.93 5.10 -20.25
N PRO A 517 -17.12 4.11 -19.88
CA PRO A 517 -16.39 3.31 -20.85
C PRO A 517 -17.36 2.45 -21.68
N THR A 518 -17.11 2.34 -22.98
CA THR A 518 -17.79 1.37 -23.84
C THR A 518 -16.97 0.10 -23.86
N LEU A 519 -17.39 -0.88 -23.06
CA LEU A 519 -16.79 -2.22 -23.02
C LEU A 519 -17.50 -3.14 -23.99
N VAL A 520 -16.75 -4.04 -24.62
CA VAL A 520 -17.29 -5.05 -25.56
C VAL A 520 -17.83 -6.25 -24.79
N THR A 521 -17.13 -6.62 -23.71
CA THR A 521 -17.56 -7.62 -22.73
C THR A 521 -17.76 -6.95 -21.38
N ASP A 522 -18.05 -7.71 -20.34
CA ASP A 522 -18.02 -7.23 -18.96
C ASP A 522 -16.86 -7.92 -18.23
N PRO A 523 -15.65 -7.34 -18.27
CA PRO A 523 -14.47 -7.97 -17.69
C PRO A 523 -14.59 -8.14 -16.16
N VAL A 524 -15.37 -7.29 -15.49
CA VAL A 524 -15.57 -7.37 -14.04
C VAL A 524 -16.50 -8.53 -13.66
N LEU A 525 -17.60 -8.70 -14.38
CA LEU A 525 -18.51 -9.83 -14.18
C LEU A 525 -17.85 -11.16 -14.55
N LEU A 526 -17.07 -11.18 -15.64
CA LEU A 526 -16.31 -12.37 -16.04
C LEU A 526 -15.22 -12.73 -15.02
N ASP A 527 -14.60 -11.73 -14.39
CA ASP A 527 -13.64 -11.92 -13.31
C ASP A 527 -14.33 -12.52 -12.06
N ALA A 528 -15.49 -11.97 -11.67
CA ALA A 528 -16.28 -12.51 -10.58
C ALA A 528 -16.69 -13.97 -10.82
N ALA A 529 -16.95 -14.34 -12.08
CA ALA A 529 -17.18 -15.75 -12.46
C ALA A 529 -15.94 -16.61 -12.25
N GLY A 530 -14.76 -16.13 -12.65
CA GLY A 530 -13.46 -16.79 -12.40
C GLY A 530 -13.13 -16.94 -10.92
N GLN A 531 -13.50 -15.98 -10.08
CA GLN A 531 -13.31 -16.03 -8.62
C GLN A 531 -14.03 -17.23 -7.98
N LEU A 532 -15.12 -17.74 -8.58
CA LEU A 532 -15.78 -18.97 -8.09
C LEU A 532 -14.85 -20.17 -8.09
N VAL A 533 -14.00 -20.28 -9.10
CA VAL A 533 -12.99 -21.34 -9.20
C VAL A 533 -11.96 -21.18 -8.08
N GLY A 534 -11.53 -19.95 -7.83
CA GLY A 534 -10.60 -19.62 -6.74
C GLY A 534 -11.19 -19.93 -5.36
N PHE A 535 -12.41 -19.53 -5.08
CA PHE A 535 -13.08 -19.84 -3.79
C PHE A 535 -13.25 -21.35 -3.59
N TRP A 536 -13.65 -22.07 -4.63
CA TRP A 536 -13.81 -23.52 -4.57
C TRP A 536 -12.46 -24.22 -4.33
N ALA A 537 -11.42 -23.83 -5.05
CA ALA A 537 -10.10 -24.43 -4.94
C ALA A 537 -9.46 -24.21 -3.57
N ILE A 538 -9.59 -23.02 -2.98
CA ILE A 538 -9.08 -22.70 -1.64
C ILE A 538 -9.73 -23.59 -0.56
N GLU A 539 -11.02 -23.94 -0.70
CA GLU A 539 -11.69 -24.85 0.23
C GLU A 539 -11.24 -26.31 0.07
N ARG A 540 -10.90 -26.73 -1.15
CA ARG A 540 -10.48 -28.10 -1.47
C ARG A 540 -9.00 -28.34 -1.20
N LEU A 541 -8.17 -27.33 -1.43
CA LEU A 541 -6.73 -27.39 -1.26
C LEU A 541 -6.35 -26.94 0.15
N ARG A 542 -5.22 -27.43 0.65
CA ARG A 542 -4.70 -26.99 1.96
C ARG A 542 -4.29 -25.52 1.89
N TYR A 543 -4.26 -24.88 3.07
CA TYR A 543 -3.80 -23.49 3.22
C TYR A 543 -2.52 -23.23 2.44
N GLY A 544 -2.48 -22.11 1.70
CA GLY A 544 -1.29 -21.65 0.98
C GLY A 544 -1.40 -21.73 -0.55
N VAL A 545 -2.49 -22.29 -1.10
CA VAL A 545 -2.65 -22.36 -2.56
C VAL A 545 -3.37 -21.12 -3.09
N GLY A 546 -2.80 -20.48 -4.11
CA GLY A 546 -3.45 -19.49 -4.96
C GLY A 546 -3.79 -20.10 -6.32
N THR A 547 -4.93 -19.75 -6.89
CA THR A 547 -5.34 -20.15 -8.24
C THR A 547 -5.35 -18.95 -9.16
N PHE A 548 -4.85 -19.13 -10.39
CA PHE A 548 -4.70 -18.03 -11.33
C PHE A 548 -5.04 -18.49 -12.74
N PRO A 549 -5.94 -17.78 -13.44
CA PRO A 549 -6.36 -18.14 -14.79
C PRO A 549 -5.22 -17.96 -15.78
N PHE A 550 -5.07 -18.91 -16.70
CA PHE A 550 -4.12 -18.84 -17.79
C PHE A 550 -4.71 -19.23 -19.15
N ALA A 551 -5.89 -19.86 -19.18
CA ALA A 551 -6.52 -20.22 -20.45
C ALA A 551 -8.04 -20.29 -20.33
N LEU A 552 -8.72 -20.01 -21.44
CA LEU A 552 -10.14 -20.20 -21.66
C LEU A 552 -10.34 -20.79 -23.06
N ARG A 553 -10.98 -21.97 -23.14
CA ARG A 553 -11.23 -22.60 -24.43
C ARG A 553 -12.24 -21.80 -25.25
N GLU A 554 -13.34 -21.37 -24.64
CA GLU A 554 -14.39 -20.65 -25.32
C GLU A 554 -15.21 -19.79 -24.35
N LEU A 555 -15.44 -18.52 -24.72
CA LEU A 555 -16.46 -17.64 -24.16
C LEU A 555 -17.61 -17.56 -25.16
N ARG A 556 -18.83 -17.79 -24.72
CA ARG A 556 -20.06 -17.57 -25.51
C ARG A 556 -20.90 -16.51 -24.84
N LEU A 557 -21.29 -15.51 -25.61
CA LEU A 557 -22.18 -14.44 -25.16
C LEU A 557 -23.54 -14.64 -25.82
N PHE A 558 -24.61 -14.57 -25.05
CA PHE A 558 -25.99 -14.78 -25.50
C PHE A 558 -26.83 -13.50 -25.47
N GLY A 559 -26.23 -12.39 -25.04
CA GLY A 559 -26.84 -11.08 -24.95
C GLY A 559 -25.84 -10.03 -24.52
N PRO A 560 -26.25 -8.75 -24.47
CA PRO A 560 -25.43 -7.69 -23.95
C PRO A 560 -25.23 -7.86 -22.43
N SER A 561 -24.18 -7.24 -21.89
CA SER A 561 -23.93 -7.21 -20.44
C SER A 561 -25.11 -6.60 -19.70
N PRO A 562 -25.53 -7.18 -18.57
CA PRO A 562 -26.63 -6.65 -17.77
C PRO A 562 -26.28 -5.28 -17.17
N ALA A 563 -27.31 -4.49 -16.84
CA ALA A 563 -27.11 -3.21 -16.17
C ALA A 563 -26.44 -3.40 -14.79
N SER A 564 -25.67 -2.42 -14.37
CA SER A 564 -25.04 -2.40 -13.02
C SER A 564 -26.10 -2.60 -11.92
N GLY A 565 -25.75 -3.38 -10.90
CA GLY A 565 -26.63 -3.78 -9.81
C GLY A 565 -27.53 -4.98 -10.14
N THR A 566 -27.39 -5.59 -11.34
CA THR A 566 -28.16 -6.77 -11.71
C THR A 566 -27.59 -8.01 -11.03
N PRO A 567 -28.39 -8.79 -10.27
CA PRO A 567 -27.95 -10.05 -9.72
C PRO A 567 -27.84 -11.11 -10.83
N VAL A 568 -26.73 -11.82 -10.86
CA VAL A 568 -26.43 -12.88 -11.81
C VAL A 568 -26.10 -14.15 -11.03
N ARG A 569 -26.72 -15.27 -11.39
CA ARG A 569 -26.41 -16.56 -10.80
C ARG A 569 -25.26 -17.20 -11.55
N GLY A 570 -24.11 -17.40 -10.85
CA GLY A 570 -22.96 -18.14 -11.36
C GLY A 570 -23.02 -19.60 -10.95
N GLN A 571 -22.97 -20.52 -11.93
CA GLN A 571 -22.94 -21.97 -11.72
C GLN A 571 -21.64 -22.52 -12.29
N ALA A 572 -20.72 -22.95 -11.43
CA ALA A 572 -19.41 -23.46 -11.83
C ALA A 572 -19.33 -24.98 -11.57
N ARG A 573 -19.04 -25.75 -12.62
CA ARG A 573 -18.62 -27.14 -12.55
C ARG A 573 -17.12 -27.19 -12.65
N ILE A 574 -16.45 -27.73 -11.62
CA ILE A 574 -15.01 -27.60 -11.46
C ILE A 574 -14.39 -28.96 -11.20
N ALA A 575 -13.28 -29.24 -11.86
CA ALA A 575 -12.52 -30.47 -11.68
C ALA A 575 -11.02 -30.22 -11.68
N PHE A 576 -10.28 -30.97 -10.88
CA PHE A 576 -8.83 -31.05 -10.99
C PHE A 576 -8.43 -31.78 -12.27
N VAL A 577 -7.59 -31.16 -13.08
CA VAL A 577 -6.92 -31.81 -14.21
C VAL A 577 -5.71 -32.60 -13.71
N ASN A 578 -5.00 -32.02 -12.76
CA ASN A 578 -3.89 -32.59 -12.00
C ASN A 578 -3.69 -31.79 -10.69
N GLU A 579 -2.66 -32.10 -9.90
CA GLU A 579 -2.37 -31.44 -8.62
C GLU A 579 -2.10 -29.93 -8.72
N ARG A 580 -1.77 -29.44 -9.91
CA ARG A 580 -1.37 -28.04 -10.18
C ARG A 580 -2.31 -27.33 -11.15
N GLN A 581 -3.41 -27.93 -11.53
CA GLN A 581 -4.32 -27.34 -12.51
C GLN A 581 -5.77 -27.74 -12.24
N VAL A 582 -6.65 -26.76 -12.28
CA VAL A 582 -8.11 -26.94 -12.24
C VAL A 582 -8.72 -26.43 -13.55
N ARG A 583 -9.86 -27.03 -13.93
CA ARG A 583 -10.65 -26.63 -15.09
C ARG A 583 -12.11 -26.48 -14.69
N ALA A 584 -12.77 -25.47 -15.26
CA ALA A 584 -14.17 -25.18 -14.97
C ALA A 584 -14.98 -24.93 -16.23
N GLU A 585 -16.28 -25.22 -16.12
CA GLU A 585 -17.36 -24.80 -17.00
C GLU A 585 -18.27 -23.89 -16.17
N ILE A 586 -18.42 -22.62 -16.56
CA ILE A 586 -19.17 -21.64 -15.78
C ILE A 586 -20.34 -21.10 -16.59
N ASP A 587 -21.56 -21.22 -16.07
CA ASP A 587 -22.79 -20.68 -16.63
C ASP A 587 -23.16 -19.41 -15.84
N LEU A 588 -23.36 -18.29 -16.55
CA LEU A 588 -23.89 -17.05 -16.00
C LEU A 588 -25.34 -16.89 -16.38
N VAL A 589 -26.24 -16.89 -15.40
CA VAL A 589 -27.69 -16.92 -15.59
C VAL A 589 -28.33 -15.64 -15.06
N GLY A 590 -29.08 -14.97 -15.89
CA GLY A 590 -29.76 -13.73 -15.55
C GLY A 590 -30.94 -13.94 -14.58
N PRO A 591 -31.54 -12.82 -14.09
CA PRO A 591 -32.69 -12.86 -13.19
C PRO A 591 -33.95 -13.53 -13.82
N ASP A 592 -34.04 -13.49 -15.13
CA ASP A 592 -35.11 -14.12 -15.94
C ASP A 592 -34.92 -15.63 -16.13
N GLY A 593 -33.80 -16.19 -15.62
CA GLY A 593 -33.41 -17.58 -15.78
C GLY A 593 -32.77 -17.90 -17.13
N CYS A 594 -32.57 -16.93 -17.99
CA CYS A 594 -31.87 -17.11 -19.26
C CYS A 594 -30.33 -17.08 -19.07
N LEU A 595 -29.66 -17.85 -19.91
CA LEU A 595 -28.20 -17.88 -19.94
C LEU A 595 -27.68 -16.60 -20.59
N LEU A 596 -26.85 -15.86 -19.89
CA LEU A 596 -26.22 -14.63 -20.37
C LEU A 596 -24.88 -14.91 -21.06
N ALA A 597 -24.09 -15.78 -20.44
CA ALA A 597 -22.77 -16.17 -20.95
C ALA A 597 -22.36 -17.55 -20.45
N GLN A 598 -21.48 -18.20 -21.19
CA GLN A 598 -20.79 -19.44 -20.80
C GLN A 598 -19.29 -19.27 -20.94
N LEU A 599 -18.56 -19.65 -19.90
CA LEU A 599 -17.10 -19.80 -19.93
C LEU A 599 -16.78 -21.29 -19.95
N VAL A 600 -16.33 -21.77 -21.11
CA VAL A 600 -16.10 -23.19 -21.36
C VAL A 600 -14.62 -23.49 -21.31
N GLY A 601 -14.18 -24.36 -20.40
CA GLY A 601 -12.78 -24.74 -20.25
C GLY A 601 -11.92 -23.63 -19.65
N TRP A 602 -12.48 -22.86 -18.75
CA TRP A 602 -11.68 -21.95 -17.87
C TRP A 602 -10.66 -22.75 -17.11
N SER A 603 -9.39 -22.36 -17.17
CA SER A 603 -8.30 -23.15 -16.61
C SER A 603 -7.39 -22.29 -15.75
N ASP A 604 -7.19 -22.73 -14.50
CA ASP A 604 -6.31 -22.08 -13.53
C ASP A 604 -5.11 -22.95 -13.20
N HIS A 605 -3.96 -22.31 -13.00
CA HIS A 605 -2.83 -22.90 -12.29
C HIS A 605 -3.00 -22.78 -10.78
N CYS A 606 -2.72 -23.86 -10.06
CA CYS A 606 -2.62 -23.88 -8.61
C CYS A 606 -1.16 -23.63 -8.20
N LEU A 607 -0.93 -22.49 -7.57
CA LEU A 607 0.39 -22.16 -7.04
C LEU A 607 0.50 -22.65 -5.60
N ASP A 608 1.50 -23.47 -5.32
CA ASP A 608 1.83 -23.87 -3.97
C ASP A 608 2.71 -22.78 -3.34
N LEU A 609 2.10 -21.95 -2.51
CA LEU A 609 2.74 -20.84 -1.83
C LEU A 609 2.89 -21.17 -0.35
N THR A 610 3.96 -20.70 0.27
CA THR A 610 4.05 -20.79 1.72
C THR A 610 2.92 -20.00 2.36
N LYS A 611 2.51 -20.40 3.57
CA LYS A 611 1.40 -19.74 4.28
C LYS A 611 1.67 -18.24 4.45
N SER A 612 2.89 -17.87 4.81
CA SER A 612 3.34 -16.49 5.00
C SER A 612 3.28 -15.67 3.70
N LEU A 613 3.81 -16.21 2.60
CA LEU A 613 3.74 -15.53 1.29
C LEU A 613 2.30 -15.42 0.78
N SER A 614 1.50 -16.48 0.96
CA SER A 614 0.07 -16.47 0.61
C SER A 614 -0.72 -15.43 1.41
N GLN A 615 -0.42 -15.25 2.70
CA GLN A 615 -1.02 -14.19 3.50
C GLN A 615 -0.60 -12.79 3.05
N ALA A 616 0.68 -12.59 2.76
CA ALA A 616 1.19 -11.31 2.29
C ALA A 616 0.58 -10.89 0.95
N MET A 617 0.35 -11.85 0.04
CA MET A 617 -0.32 -11.60 -1.25
C MET A 617 -1.77 -11.12 -1.10
N LYS A 618 -2.47 -11.62 -0.10
CA LYS A 618 -3.91 -11.35 0.10
C LYS A 618 -4.16 -10.09 0.91
N SER A 619 -3.35 -9.86 1.92
CA SER A 619 -3.35 -8.64 2.72
C SER A 619 -1.97 -8.42 3.29
N SER A 620 -1.24 -7.40 2.83
CA SER A 620 -0.01 -6.97 3.48
C SER A 620 -0.36 -6.47 4.87
N GLN A 621 -0.07 -7.28 5.90
CA GLN A 621 -0.23 -6.88 7.29
C GLN A 621 1.14 -6.50 7.83
N GLN A 622 1.22 -5.43 8.61
CA GLN A 622 2.44 -5.08 9.34
C GLN A 622 2.97 -6.22 10.20
N GLU A 623 2.09 -7.12 10.64
CA GLU A 623 2.40 -8.25 11.50
C GLU A 623 2.83 -9.50 10.72
N ALA A 624 2.59 -9.55 9.41
CA ALA A 624 2.99 -10.70 8.60
C ALA A 624 4.52 -10.83 8.61
N ALA A 625 5.01 -12.00 8.93
CA ALA A 625 6.43 -12.31 8.98
C ALA A 625 6.74 -13.52 8.09
N LEU A 626 7.87 -13.47 7.40
CA LEU A 626 8.46 -14.58 6.65
C LEU A 626 9.46 -15.30 7.54
N GLY A 627 9.38 -16.63 7.64
CA GLY A 627 10.30 -17.41 8.45
C GLY A 627 10.03 -17.36 9.95
N ALA A 628 11.05 -17.66 10.75
CA ALA A 628 10.93 -17.83 12.19
C ALA A 628 12.20 -17.40 12.96
N PRO A 629 12.08 -17.08 14.27
CA PRO A 629 13.23 -16.83 15.12
C PRO A 629 14.08 -18.10 15.32
N TRP A 630 15.38 -17.94 15.16
CA TRP A 630 16.35 -19.03 15.37
C TRP A 630 17.10 -18.84 16.69
N LYS A 631 16.44 -19.19 17.80
CA LYS A 631 16.91 -18.91 19.17
C LYS A 631 18.21 -19.63 19.53
N THR A 632 18.41 -20.86 19.06
CA THR A 632 19.62 -21.65 19.38
C THR A 632 20.93 -20.97 18.99
N MET A 633 20.87 -20.03 18.03
CA MET A 633 22.04 -19.27 17.60
C MET A 633 22.47 -18.21 18.60
N ILE A 634 21.54 -17.64 19.35
CA ILE A 634 21.81 -16.54 20.29
C ILE A 634 21.90 -17.04 21.76
N ASP A 635 21.41 -18.27 22.03
CA ASP A 635 21.56 -18.87 23.35
C ASP A 635 23.05 -18.97 23.70
N GLY A 636 23.48 -18.37 24.84
CA GLY A 636 24.86 -18.31 25.26
C GLY A 636 25.68 -17.10 24.77
N LEU A 637 25.07 -16.15 24.06
CA LEU A 637 25.59 -14.81 23.88
C LEU A 637 25.40 -14.00 25.19
N PRO A 638 26.23 -12.99 25.47
CA PRO A 638 25.94 -12.02 26.52
C PRO A 638 24.65 -11.27 26.20
N ALA A 639 23.70 -11.25 27.16
CA ALA A 639 22.38 -10.65 27.00
C ALA A 639 21.63 -11.14 25.74
N PRO A 640 21.34 -12.44 25.62
CA PRO A 640 20.77 -13.01 24.39
C PRO A 640 19.43 -12.37 23.98
N GLU A 641 18.67 -11.83 24.94
CA GLU A 641 17.41 -11.14 24.72
C GLU A 641 17.57 -9.82 23.95
N LYS A 642 18.80 -9.31 23.79
CA LYS A 642 19.14 -8.10 23.00
C LYS A 642 19.45 -8.40 21.54
N PHE A 643 19.48 -9.67 21.16
CA PHE A 643 19.75 -10.11 19.81
C PHE A 643 18.53 -10.80 19.20
N VAL A 644 18.34 -10.63 17.92
CA VAL A 644 17.35 -11.35 17.13
C VAL A 644 18.09 -12.10 16.03
N CYS A 645 18.04 -13.43 16.07
CA CYS A 645 18.46 -14.26 14.96
C CYS A 645 17.21 -14.79 14.25
N TRP A 646 17.13 -14.58 12.94
CA TRP A 646 15.98 -14.92 12.11
C TRP A 646 16.38 -15.86 11.00
N ARG A 647 15.53 -16.86 10.68
CA ARG A 647 15.78 -17.85 9.63
C ARG A 647 14.58 -17.95 8.69
N ILE A 648 14.85 -17.96 7.39
CA ILE A 648 13.90 -18.25 6.32
C ILE A 648 14.41 -19.46 5.53
N ASP A 649 13.64 -20.55 5.53
CA ASP A 649 13.91 -21.79 4.78
C ASP A 649 12.68 -22.25 3.96
N GLU A 650 11.61 -21.48 3.99
CA GLU A 650 10.35 -21.78 3.35
C GLU A 650 10.22 -21.19 1.92
N LEU A 651 11.23 -20.50 1.41
CA LEU A 651 11.23 -19.80 0.11
C LEU A 651 12.39 -20.29 -0.78
N PRO A 652 12.39 -21.56 -1.21
CA PRO A 652 13.46 -22.06 -2.05
C PRO A 652 13.49 -21.34 -3.41
N PRO A 653 14.67 -21.12 -4.01
CA PRO A 653 14.83 -20.39 -5.27
C PRO A 653 13.94 -20.90 -6.41
N ASP A 654 13.77 -22.22 -6.51
CA ASP A 654 12.93 -22.83 -7.55
C ASP A 654 11.46 -22.45 -7.41
N ALA A 655 10.94 -22.34 -6.16
CA ALA A 655 9.57 -21.92 -5.90
C ALA A 655 9.38 -20.43 -6.25
N LEU A 656 10.38 -19.60 -5.99
CA LEU A 656 10.35 -18.18 -6.35
C LEU A 656 10.48 -17.95 -7.87
N ALA A 657 11.26 -18.78 -8.56
CA ALA A 657 11.44 -18.70 -10.01
C ALA A 657 10.27 -19.30 -10.80
N ALA A 658 9.40 -20.04 -10.15
CA ALA A 658 8.25 -20.69 -10.79
C ALA A 658 7.29 -19.69 -11.44
N TYR A 659 6.50 -20.16 -12.41
CA TYR A 659 5.39 -19.41 -13.03
C TYR A 659 5.80 -18.03 -13.58
N GLY A 660 6.92 -17.94 -14.27
CA GLY A 660 7.39 -16.66 -14.82
C GLY A 660 7.82 -15.65 -13.75
N ARG A 661 8.34 -16.13 -12.61
CA ARG A 661 8.87 -15.35 -11.48
C ARG A 661 7.84 -14.54 -10.72
N ILE A 662 6.58 -14.91 -10.82
CA ILE A 662 5.51 -14.17 -10.12
C ILE A 662 5.74 -14.13 -8.60
N PRO A 663 6.02 -15.25 -7.90
CA PRO A 663 6.28 -15.23 -6.47
C PRO A 663 7.48 -14.34 -6.10
N GLN A 664 8.53 -14.35 -6.91
CA GLN A 664 9.72 -13.50 -6.74
C GLN A 664 9.37 -12.01 -6.86
N ARG A 665 8.58 -11.64 -7.89
CA ARG A 665 8.15 -10.25 -8.10
C ARG A 665 7.25 -9.76 -6.98
N ILE A 666 6.29 -10.57 -6.54
CA ILE A 666 5.42 -10.26 -5.41
C ILE A 666 6.24 -10.02 -4.14
N LEU A 667 7.18 -10.92 -3.85
CA LEU A 667 8.07 -10.78 -2.69
C LEU A 667 8.89 -9.48 -2.78
N ALA A 668 9.47 -9.18 -3.95
CA ALA A 668 10.25 -7.96 -4.16
C ALA A 668 9.40 -6.70 -3.92
N MET A 669 8.19 -6.64 -4.49
CA MET A 669 7.29 -5.50 -4.32
C MET A 669 6.78 -5.35 -2.88
N TRP A 670 6.71 -6.44 -2.13
CA TRP A 670 6.27 -6.40 -0.74
C TRP A 670 7.37 -5.95 0.23
N ILE A 671 8.64 -6.41 0.03
CA ILE A 671 9.68 -6.21 1.05
C ILE A 671 10.69 -5.12 0.71
N LEU A 672 10.89 -4.79 -0.57
CA LEU A 672 11.97 -3.88 -0.97
C LEU A 672 11.53 -2.42 -0.94
N SER A 673 12.36 -1.58 -0.32
CA SER A 673 12.28 -0.13 -0.44
C SER A 673 12.58 0.32 -1.89
N ARG A 674 12.25 1.55 -2.24
CA ARG A 674 12.50 2.10 -3.58
C ARG A 674 13.96 1.92 -4.03
N ARG A 675 14.90 2.21 -3.15
CA ARG A 675 16.34 2.08 -3.45
C ARG A 675 16.75 0.63 -3.71
N GLU A 676 16.22 -0.30 -2.92
CA GLU A 676 16.50 -1.72 -3.08
C GLU A 676 15.84 -2.32 -4.31
N ARG A 677 14.64 -1.84 -4.71
CA ARG A 677 14.01 -2.23 -5.98
C ARG A 677 14.90 -1.88 -7.17
N ALA A 678 15.49 -0.67 -7.18
CA ALA A 678 16.44 -0.27 -8.21
C ALA A 678 17.70 -1.16 -8.21
N THR A 679 18.24 -1.48 -7.04
CA THR A 679 19.37 -2.42 -6.91
C THR A 679 19.00 -3.79 -7.45
N TRP A 680 17.84 -4.33 -7.07
CA TRP A 680 17.36 -5.64 -7.49
C TRP A 680 17.11 -5.71 -9.01
N ALA A 681 16.56 -4.67 -9.61
CA ALA A 681 16.37 -4.56 -11.06
C ALA A 681 17.72 -4.60 -11.81
N GLY A 682 18.76 -3.96 -11.26
CA GLY A 682 20.12 -3.93 -11.83
C GLY A 682 20.97 -5.17 -11.52
N LEU A 683 20.50 -6.09 -10.67
CA LEU A 683 21.26 -7.29 -10.31
C LEU A 683 21.47 -8.20 -11.53
N GLY A 684 22.72 -8.30 -11.99
CA GLY A 684 23.15 -9.28 -12.97
C GLY A 684 23.33 -10.68 -12.35
N GLY A 685 23.42 -11.71 -13.19
CA GLY A 685 23.71 -13.08 -12.78
C GLY A 685 22.54 -14.04 -12.92
N SER A 686 22.63 -15.21 -12.27
CA SER A 686 21.62 -16.25 -12.36
C SER A 686 20.36 -15.89 -11.58
N GLU A 687 19.23 -16.49 -11.95
CA GLU A 687 17.96 -16.36 -11.22
C GLU A 687 18.06 -16.84 -9.76
N GLN A 688 18.87 -17.86 -9.54
CA GLN A 688 19.17 -18.35 -8.19
C GLN A 688 19.79 -17.25 -7.34
N ARG A 689 20.80 -16.53 -7.86
CA ARG A 689 21.44 -15.42 -7.15
C ARG A 689 20.47 -14.30 -6.84
N ARG A 690 19.56 -13.97 -7.77
CA ARG A 690 18.52 -12.96 -7.55
C ARG A 690 17.55 -13.38 -6.44
N SER A 691 17.12 -14.64 -6.44
CA SER A 691 16.26 -15.21 -5.40
C SER A 691 16.95 -15.24 -4.04
N GLU A 692 18.20 -15.69 -3.98
CA GLU A 692 18.98 -15.73 -2.74
C GLU A 692 19.19 -14.33 -2.15
N TRP A 693 19.51 -13.34 -2.98
CA TRP A 693 19.61 -11.95 -2.53
C TRP A 693 18.30 -11.45 -1.93
N LEU A 694 17.18 -11.73 -2.61
CA LEU A 694 15.86 -11.30 -2.17
C LEU A 694 15.44 -11.93 -0.84
N VAL A 695 15.67 -13.24 -0.67
CA VAL A 695 15.37 -13.96 0.58
C VAL A 695 16.29 -13.49 1.70
N GLY A 696 17.56 -13.17 1.39
CA GLY A 696 18.50 -12.57 2.33
C GLY A 696 18.01 -11.21 2.83
N GLN A 697 17.54 -10.35 1.94
CA GLN A 697 16.92 -9.07 2.31
C GLN A 697 15.70 -9.27 3.20
N ALA A 698 14.85 -10.26 2.88
CA ALA A 698 13.70 -10.59 3.71
C ALA A 698 14.12 -10.97 5.14
N ALA A 699 15.12 -11.86 5.28
CA ALA A 699 15.60 -12.29 6.59
C ALA A 699 16.19 -11.13 7.42
N ALA A 700 16.99 -10.27 6.78
CA ALA A 700 17.58 -9.10 7.43
C ALA A 700 16.49 -8.13 7.93
N LYS A 701 15.50 -7.85 7.10
CA LYS A 701 14.40 -6.95 7.46
C LYS A 701 13.51 -7.51 8.56
N GLU A 702 13.22 -8.80 8.53
CA GLU A 702 12.44 -9.43 9.61
C GLU A 702 13.21 -9.40 10.95
N ALA A 703 14.51 -9.67 10.95
CA ALA A 703 15.33 -9.54 12.16
C ALA A 703 15.30 -8.10 12.70
N VAL A 704 15.47 -7.10 11.83
CA VAL A 704 15.43 -5.68 12.19
C VAL A 704 14.02 -5.29 12.69
N ARG A 705 12.95 -5.73 12.03
CA ARG A 705 11.57 -5.44 12.46
C ARG A 705 11.28 -5.96 13.87
N VAL A 706 11.74 -7.16 14.20
CA VAL A 706 11.56 -7.72 15.54
C VAL A 706 12.30 -6.90 16.59
N VAL A 707 13.53 -6.43 16.28
CA VAL A 707 14.28 -5.52 17.15
C VAL A 707 13.51 -4.21 17.35
N LEU A 708 12.96 -3.62 16.27
CA LEU A 708 12.22 -2.35 16.31
C LEU A 708 10.90 -2.47 17.09
N ARG A 709 10.17 -3.59 16.92
CA ARG A 709 8.94 -3.87 17.68
C ARG A 709 9.17 -3.90 19.18
N SER A 710 10.33 -4.34 19.65
CA SER A 710 10.69 -4.29 21.07
C SER A 710 10.78 -2.85 21.60
N SER A 711 10.95 -1.87 20.71
CA SER A 711 10.94 -0.43 21.00
C SER A 711 9.62 0.25 20.59
N ALA A 712 8.53 -0.53 20.45
CA ALA A 712 7.19 -0.07 20.03
C ALA A 712 7.12 0.58 18.63
N VAL A 713 8.10 0.29 17.76
CA VAL A 713 8.10 0.75 16.36
C VAL A 713 7.66 -0.40 15.45
N ASN A 714 6.50 -0.26 14.81
CA ASN A 714 5.96 -1.27 13.90
C ASN A 714 5.97 -0.72 12.46
N LEU A 715 6.78 -1.33 11.58
CA LEU A 715 7.01 -0.93 10.20
C LEU A 715 6.73 -2.08 9.23
N TYR A 716 6.41 -1.73 7.97
CA TYR A 716 6.46 -2.72 6.88
C TYR A 716 7.92 -3.06 6.53
N PRO A 717 8.17 -4.21 5.91
CA PRO A 717 9.53 -4.53 5.42
C PRO A 717 10.08 -3.49 4.46
N ALA A 718 9.22 -2.90 3.60
CA ALA A 718 9.65 -1.89 2.62
C ALA A 718 10.00 -0.52 3.24
N ASP A 719 9.58 -0.23 4.48
CA ASP A 719 9.94 0.98 5.20
C ASP A 719 11.40 0.95 5.71
N ILE A 720 12.01 -0.23 5.70
CA ILE A 720 13.37 -0.47 6.18
C ILE A 720 14.24 -0.74 4.96
N ALA A 721 15.27 0.07 4.73
CA ALA A 721 16.27 -0.21 3.72
C ALA A 721 17.50 -0.86 4.35
N VAL A 722 17.90 -2.04 3.87
CA VAL A 722 19.13 -2.73 4.26
C VAL A 722 20.07 -2.69 3.07
N ILE A 723 21.05 -1.82 3.13
CA ILE A 723 21.95 -1.50 2.02
C ILE A 723 23.40 -1.74 2.41
N ALA A 724 24.24 -2.12 1.45
CA ALA A 724 25.68 -2.19 1.65
C ALA A 724 26.30 -0.77 1.66
N ASP A 725 27.24 -0.56 2.58
CA ASP A 725 28.10 0.62 2.58
C ASP A 725 29.32 0.43 1.64
N GLU A 726 30.23 1.39 1.61
CA GLU A 726 31.45 1.35 0.79
C GLU A 726 32.39 0.19 1.13
N ASN A 727 32.21 -0.46 2.26
CA ASN A 727 32.98 -1.61 2.74
C ASN A 727 32.20 -2.92 2.72
N ASP A 728 31.06 -2.97 2.00
CA ASP A 728 30.13 -4.12 1.95
C ASP A 728 29.48 -4.49 3.30
N ASN A 729 29.53 -3.62 4.32
CA ASN A 729 28.78 -3.83 5.53
C ASN A 729 27.32 -3.40 5.34
N LEU A 730 26.40 -4.17 5.93
CA LEU A 730 25.00 -3.84 5.87
C LEU A 730 24.65 -2.71 6.85
N VAL A 731 24.03 -1.68 6.32
CA VAL A 731 23.54 -0.53 7.08
C VAL A 731 22.03 -0.46 6.96
N VAL A 732 21.36 -0.27 8.09
CA VAL A 732 19.93 -0.03 8.14
C VAL A 732 19.69 1.45 7.94
N ALA A 733 18.97 1.80 6.86
CA ALA A 733 18.54 3.15 6.57
C ALA A 733 17.00 3.19 6.49
N GLY A 734 16.40 4.32 6.88
CA GLY A 734 14.95 4.43 6.97
C GLY A 734 14.43 3.99 8.35
N GLY A 735 13.17 4.29 8.63
CA GLY A 735 12.58 4.10 9.95
C GLY A 735 12.66 5.39 10.76
N ALA A 736 11.68 6.28 10.54
CA ALA A 736 11.56 7.52 11.28
C ALA A 736 11.48 7.25 12.81
N GLY A 737 12.36 7.87 13.58
CA GLY A 737 12.31 7.83 15.05
C GLY A 737 13.34 6.97 15.75
N LEU A 738 14.32 6.39 15.06
CA LEU A 738 15.40 5.65 15.72
C LEU A 738 16.54 6.59 16.14
N GLU A 739 16.84 6.62 17.44
CA GLU A 739 18.03 7.31 17.95
C GLU A 739 19.33 6.67 17.42
N ARG A 740 19.30 5.37 17.13
CA ARG A 740 20.41 4.60 16.57
C ARG A 740 19.90 3.49 15.64
N ALA A 741 20.50 3.37 14.47
CA ALA A 741 20.21 2.28 13.54
C ALA A 741 20.66 0.93 14.13
N PRO A 742 19.84 -0.14 14.03
CA PRO A 742 20.26 -1.47 14.43
C PRO A 742 21.45 -1.97 13.59
N HIS A 743 22.36 -2.69 14.23
CA HIS A 743 23.33 -3.50 13.52
C HIS A 743 22.65 -4.73 12.94
N VAL A 744 22.96 -5.08 11.69
CA VAL A 744 22.42 -6.25 11.01
C VAL A 744 23.47 -6.95 10.17
N SER A 745 23.41 -8.25 10.13
CA SER A 745 24.22 -9.11 9.24
C SER A 745 23.36 -10.24 8.70
N LEU A 746 23.60 -10.68 7.46
CA LEU A 746 22.88 -11.78 6.83
C LEU A 746 23.85 -12.79 6.18
N ALA A 747 23.37 -14.00 5.99
CA ALA A 747 24.01 -15.04 5.19
C ALA A 747 22.94 -15.87 4.47
N CYS A 748 23.28 -16.33 3.26
CA CYS A 748 22.43 -17.21 2.47
C CYS A 748 23.27 -18.39 1.96
N CYS A 749 22.65 -19.56 2.01
CA CYS A 749 23.25 -20.79 1.47
C CYS A 749 22.13 -21.75 1.07
N ASP A 750 22.15 -22.27 -0.17
CA ASP A 750 21.22 -23.30 -0.67
C ASP A 750 19.75 -23.01 -0.40
N GLY A 751 19.33 -21.76 -0.60
CA GLY A 751 17.94 -21.33 -0.42
C GLY A 751 17.52 -21.05 1.03
N VAL A 752 18.42 -21.22 2.00
CA VAL A 752 18.20 -20.80 3.39
C VAL A 752 18.86 -19.45 3.62
N ALA A 753 18.12 -18.51 4.17
CA ALA A 753 18.63 -17.19 4.58
C ALA A 753 18.55 -17.03 6.09
N VAL A 754 19.59 -16.46 6.68
CA VAL A 754 19.65 -16.15 8.12
C VAL A 754 20.14 -14.74 8.33
N ALA A 755 19.63 -14.10 9.36
CA ALA A 755 20.05 -12.75 9.74
C ALA A 755 20.18 -12.61 11.26
N LEU A 756 21.13 -11.78 11.69
CA LEU A 756 21.34 -11.42 13.09
C LEU A 756 21.23 -9.89 13.21
N ALA A 757 20.43 -9.41 14.16
CA ALA A 757 20.25 -7.97 14.41
C ALA A 757 20.28 -7.62 15.89
N SER A 758 20.75 -6.41 16.23
CA SER A 758 20.70 -5.84 17.57
C SER A 758 20.67 -4.31 17.51
N ALA A 759 19.91 -3.69 18.41
CA ALA A 759 19.91 -2.23 18.64
C ALA A 759 20.45 -1.87 20.03
N ASP A 760 20.97 -2.82 20.81
CA ASP A 760 21.54 -2.51 22.13
C ASP A 760 22.78 -1.59 21.98
N PRO A 761 22.88 -0.50 22.76
CA PRO A 761 24.01 0.43 22.69
C PRO A 761 25.39 -0.20 22.92
N ARG A 762 25.44 -1.32 23.65
CA ARG A 762 26.68 -2.06 23.91
C ARG A 762 27.11 -2.93 22.72
N CYS A 763 26.22 -3.18 21.79
CA CYS A 763 26.54 -3.89 20.56
C CYS A 763 27.18 -2.91 19.57
N GLN A 764 28.43 -3.19 19.16
CA GLN A 764 29.19 -2.38 18.19
C GLN A 764 29.26 -3.04 16.81
N GLY A 765 28.72 -4.23 16.64
CA GLY A 765 28.64 -4.93 15.38
C GLY A 765 28.19 -6.38 15.54
N VAL A 766 27.56 -6.89 14.49
CA VAL A 766 27.07 -8.27 14.40
C VAL A 766 27.54 -8.92 13.10
N GLY A 767 27.79 -10.21 13.12
CA GLY A 767 28.12 -11.01 11.94
C GLY A 767 27.49 -12.40 12.03
N ILE A 768 26.99 -12.90 10.90
CA ILE A 768 26.46 -14.25 10.79
C ILE A 768 26.92 -14.89 9.48
N HIS A 769 27.24 -16.19 9.53
CA HIS A 769 27.53 -17.00 8.37
C HIS A 769 26.91 -18.38 8.49
N LEU A 770 26.56 -18.98 7.33
CA LEU A 770 25.85 -20.25 7.24
C LEU A 770 26.44 -21.08 6.10
N GLU A 771 26.70 -22.36 6.34
CA GLU A 771 27.08 -23.33 5.33
C GLU A 771 26.36 -24.67 5.54
N ARG A 772 26.19 -25.43 4.45
CA ARG A 772 25.59 -26.75 4.46
C ARG A 772 26.68 -27.83 4.56
N ILE A 773 26.41 -28.85 5.33
CA ILE A 773 27.30 -30.03 5.43
C ILE A 773 27.11 -30.87 4.15
N ASP A 774 28.20 -31.05 3.38
CA ASP A 774 28.17 -31.91 2.20
C ASP A 774 28.17 -33.38 2.66
N ARG A 775 27.10 -34.11 2.37
CA ARG A 775 26.94 -35.54 2.68
C ARG A 775 27.56 -36.49 1.65
N THR A 776 28.09 -35.97 0.54
CA THR A 776 28.61 -36.82 -0.58
C THR A 776 30.06 -37.33 -0.36
N GLY A 777 30.80 -36.73 0.62
CA GLY A 777 32.06 -37.20 1.10
C GLY A 777 31.92 -38.10 2.31
N ASP A 778 32.93 -38.95 2.62
CA ASP A 778 32.96 -39.84 3.77
C ASP A 778 32.51 -39.09 5.06
N ALA A 779 31.20 -39.17 5.35
CA ALA A 779 30.56 -38.41 6.40
C ALA A 779 30.89 -39.03 7.75
N GLY A 780 32.01 -38.62 8.34
CA GLY A 780 32.37 -39.19 9.68
C GLY A 780 33.64 -38.66 10.33
N SER A 781 34.45 -37.82 9.65
CA SER A 781 35.61 -37.26 10.36
C SER A 781 35.21 -35.96 11.05
N GLY A 782 35.34 -35.91 12.36
CA GLY A 782 35.22 -34.69 13.17
C GLY A 782 36.04 -33.51 12.62
N ASP A 783 37.05 -33.79 11.83
CA ASP A 783 37.91 -32.82 11.17
C ASP A 783 37.21 -31.99 10.09
N GLN A 784 36.23 -32.59 9.36
CA GLN A 784 35.48 -31.83 8.33
C GLN A 784 34.47 -30.87 8.96
N GLU A 785 33.75 -31.33 9.97
CA GLU A 785 32.83 -30.46 10.74
C GLU A 785 33.60 -29.30 11.40
N TRP A 786 34.76 -29.63 11.97
CA TRP A 786 35.64 -28.64 12.56
C TRP A 786 36.10 -27.57 11.57
N ALA A 787 36.58 -27.99 10.41
CA ALA A 787 37.02 -27.05 9.37
C ALA A 787 35.87 -26.14 8.91
N LEU A 788 34.65 -26.70 8.81
CA LEU A 788 33.47 -25.96 8.42
C LEU A 788 33.06 -24.93 9.49
N ARG A 789 33.06 -25.35 10.76
CA ARG A 789 32.79 -24.46 11.91
C ARG A 789 33.78 -23.31 11.98
N LEU A 790 35.06 -23.58 11.76
CA LEU A 790 36.11 -22.58 11.75
C LEU A 790 35.97 -21.59 10.60
N ARG A 791 35.58 -22.10 9.40
CA ARG A 791 35.31 -21.25 8.25
C ARG A 791 34.11 -20.33 8.51
N CYS A 792 32.98 -20.87 8.98
CA CYS A 792 31.80 -20.07 9.35
C CYS A 792 32.15 -19.01 10.42
N ALA A 793 32.95 -19.38 11.43
CA ALA A 793 33.37 -18.47 12.47
C ALA A 793 34.24 -17.32 11.96
N ARG A 794 35.17 -17.60 11.05
CA ARG A 794 36.00 -16.58 10.39
C ARG A 794 35.18 -15.63 9.54
N GLU A 795 34.28 -16.14 8.72
CA GLU A 795 33.40 -15.32 7.88
C GLU A 795 32.48 -14.43 8.73
N ALA A 796 31.88 -14.98 9.79
CA ALA A 796 31.08 -14.18 10.72
C ALA A 796 31.91 -13.08 11.41
N ALA A 797 33.10 -13.40 11.87
CA ALA A 797 34.01 -12.43 12.49
C ALA A 797 34.48 -11.35 11.49
N GLY A 798 34.72 -11.72 10.24
CA GLY A 798 35.09 -10.80 9.17
C GLY A 798 34.05 -9.72 8.92
N LYS A 799 32.78 -10.11 8.91
CA LYS A 799 31.63 -9.18 8.78
C LYS A 799 31.58 -8.16 9.92
N VAL A 800 31.90 -8.56 11.15
CA VAL A 800 31.96 -7.65 12.30
C VAL A 800 33.11 -6.65 12.18
N LEU A 801 34.26 -7.12 11.62
CA LEU A 801 35.47 -6.33 11.51
C LEU A 801 35.54 -5.48 10.21
N GLY A 802 34.56 -5.58 9.32
CA GLY A 802 34.56 -4.89 8.04
C GLY A 802 35.70 -5.32 7.12
N ARG A 803 36.07 -6.60 7.17
CA ARG A 803 37.24 -7.14 6.42
C ARG A 803 36.75 -8.22 5.44
N GLY A 804 37.12 -8.09 4.17
CA GLY A 804 36.90 -9.13 3.16
C GLY A 804 37.72 -10.39 3.44
N PRO A 805 37.53 -11.47 2.63
CA PRO A 805 38.16 -12.78 2.83
C PRO A 805 39.69 -12.76 2.96
N GLU A 806 40.36 -11.85 2.27
CA GLU A 806 41.83 -11.69 2.31
C GLU A 806 42.33 -11.16 3.67
N GLY A 807 41.53 -10.33 4.36
CA GLY A 807 41.86 -9.79 5.68
C GLY A 807 41.67 -10.79 6.83
N LEU A 808 41.03 -11.94 6.55
CA LEU A 808 40.73 -12.99 7.54
C LEU A 808 41.86 -14.00 7.74
N ALA A 809 42.84 -14.04 6.83
CA ALA A 809 43.96 -14.98 6.92
C ALA A 809 44.79 -14.85 8.22
N GLY A 810 44.72 -13.70 8.89
CA GLY A 810 45.41 -13.44 10.17
C GLY A 810 44.58 -13.81 11.41
N LEU A 811 43.32 -14.23 11.27
CA LEU A 811 42.49 -14.67 12.40
C LEU A 811 42.67 -16.17 12.61
N ALA A 812 43.28 -16.55 13.70
CA ALA A 812 43.43 -17.96 14.13
C ALA A 812 42.45 -18.27 15.27
N ALA A 813 41.86 -19.46 15.26
CA ALA A 813 41.15 -19.96 16.45
C ALA A 813 42.18 -20.19 17.55
N ALA A 814 42.07 -19.52 18.67
CA ALA A 814 42.93 -19.70 19.83
C ALA A 814 42.42 -20.88 20.66
N ASP A 815 41.13 -21.11 20.71
CA ASP A 815 40.47 -22.17 21.45
C ASP A 815 39.07 -22.43 20.90
N LEU A 816 38.61 -23.69 20.94
CA LEU A 816 37.22 -24.07 20.62
C LEU A 816 36.71 -24.97 21.75
N ASP A 817 35.65 -24.50 22.38
CA ASP A 817 34.87 -25.33 23.25
C ASP A 817 33.75 -26.05 22.46
N LEU A 818 33.89 -27.32 22.20
CA LEU A 818 32.93 -28.12 21.40
C LEU A 818 31.58 -28.26 22.09
N ASP A 819 31.56 -28.24 23.44
CA ASP A 819 30.31 -28.41 24.18
C ASP A 819 29.47 -27.13 24.21
N SER A 820 30.12 -25.98 24.36
CA SER A 820 29.43 -24.70 24.33
C SER A 820 29.33 -24.10 22.92
N GLY A 821 30.11 -24.57 21.93
CA GLY A 821 30.21 -24.02 20.60
C GLY A 821 30.95 -22.69 20.54
N VAL A 822 31.59 -22.24 21.62
CA VAL A 822 32.31 -20.95 21.64
C VAL A 822 33.67 -21.11 21.00
N VAL A 823 33.94 -20.25 20.01
CA VAL A 823 35.23 -20.14 19.32
C VAL A 823 35.94 -18.88 19.81
N ARG A 824 37.07 -19.01 20.52
CA ARG A 824 37.92 -17.87 20.83
C ARG A 824 38.84 -17.60 19.64
N MET A 825 38.74 -16.41 19.10
CA MET A 825 39.56 -15.96 17.98
C MET A 825 40.67 -15.01 18.50
N SER A 826 41.90 -15.23 18.06
CA SER A 826 43.01 -14.34 18.35
C SER A 826 43.60 -13.78 17.05
N ALA A 827 44.05 -12.52 17.09
CA ALA A 827 44.85 -11.94 15.99
C ALA A 827 46.28 -12.47 16.08
N GLY A 828 46.77 -13.08 14.99
CA GLY A 828 48.16 -13.49 14.88
C GLY A 828 49.14 -12.29 14.93
N PRO A 829 50.42 -12.54 15.28
CA PRO A 829 51.43 -11.49 15.51
C PRO A 829 51.76 -10.66 14.25
N ALA A 830 51.32 -11.02 13.08
CA ALA A 830 51.55 -10.32 11.81
C ALA A 830 50.50 -9.24 11.48
N THR A 831 49.41 -9.16 12.22
CA THR A 831 48.38 -8.15 12.04
C THR A 831 48.43 -7.14 13.14
N SER A 832 49.16 -6.01 12.93
CA SER A 832 48.92 -4.81 13.72
C SER A 832 47.45 -4.42 13.49
N LEU A 833 46.57 -4.79 14.42
CA LEU A 833 45.24 -4.27 14.51
C LEU A 833 45.38 -2.78 14.84
N SER A 834 45.51 -1.98 13.79
CA SER A 834 45.17 -0.56 13.85
C SER A 834 43.64 -0.49 13.98
N THR A 835 43.14 -0.97 15.10
CA THR A 835 41.79 -0.69 15.55
C THR A 835 41.90 0.60 16.31
N ASN A 836 41.11 1.59 15.94
CA ASN A 836 40.93 2.83 16.69
C ASN A 836 40.65 2.53 18.19
N GLY A 837 41.70 2.11 18.92
CA GLY A 837 41.76 2.02 20.37
C GLY A 837 41.05 0.82 21.07
N LEU A 838 40.54 -0.17 20.33
CA LEU A 838 39.80 -1.28 20.95
C LEU A 838 40.57 -2.62 20.81
N GLY A 839 40.82 -3.29 21.93
CA GLY A 839 41.57 -4.55 21.96
C GLY A 839 40.77 -5.73 21.39
N PRO A 840 41.42 -6.88 21.06
CA PRO A 840 40.82 -8.06 20.51
C PRO A 840 39.87 -8.80 21.48
N GLU A 841 39.82 -8.36 22.73
CA GLU A 841 39.09 -9.06 23.83
C GLU A 841 37.56 -8.91 23.80
N SER A 842 37.04 -8.06 22.86
CA SER A 842 35.59 -7.79 22.77
C SER A 842 34.86 -8.55 21.64
N LEU A 843 35.51 -9.43 20.89
CA LEU A 843 34.88 -10.21 19.83
C LEU A 843 34.51 -11.59 20.32
N ILE A 844 33.20 -11.86 20.43
CA ILE A 844 32.64 -13.14 20.82
C ILE A 844 32.13 -13.85 19.56
N VAL A 845 32.59 -15.06 19.30
CA VAL A 845 32.17 -15.89 18.16
C VAL A 845 31.62 -17.20 18.69
N ARG A 846 30.47 -17.61 18.18
CA ARG A 846 29.83 -18.88 18.53
C ARG A 846 29.46 -19.62 17.24
N SER A 847 29.76 -20.92 17.17
CA SER A 847 29.37 -21.79 16.08
C SER A 847 28.37 -22.84 16.59
N VAL A 848 27.31 -23.05 15.83
CA VAL A 848 26.23 -24.01 16.16
C VAL A 848 26.00 -24.93 14.96
N ARG A 849 25.75 -26.23 15.26
CA ARG A 849 25.23 -27.19 14.28
C ARG A 849 23.74 -27.36 14.48
N ASP A 850 22.97 -27.28 13.42
CA ASP A 850 21.54 -27.53 13.39
C ASP A 850 21.17 -28.38 12.16
N GLY A 851 21.00 -29.65 12.39
CA GLY A 851 20.78 -30.65 11.35
C GLY A 851 21.95 -30.74 10.37
N ASP A 852 21.69 -30.43 9.11
CA ASP A 852 22.66 -30.40 8.01
C ASP A 852 23.38 -29.05 7.86
N TRP A 853 23.17 -28.14 8.78
CA TRP A 853 23.68 -26.78 8.72
C TRP A 853 24.72 -26.52 9.82
N ILE A 854 25.76 -25.78 9.46
CA ILE A 854 26.67 -25.15 10.40
C ILE A 854 26.54 -23.65 10.22
N ALA A 855 26.29 -22.97 11.33
CA ALA A 855 26.22 -21.51 11.34
C ALA A 855 27.15 -20.97 12.43
N ALA A 856 27.64 -19.75 12.23
CA ALA A 856 28.38 -19.02 13.24
C ALA A 856 27.87 -17.60 13.34
N VAL A 857 27.80 -17.11 14.57
CA VAL A 857 27.53 -15.73 14.92
C VAL A 857 28.75 -15.09 15.56
N ALA A 858 29.02 -13.86 15.24
CA ALA A 858 30.06 -13.05 15.84
C ALA A 858 29.47 -11.72 16.31
N ILE A 859 29.82 -11.27 17.49
CA ILE A 859 29.39 -9.99 18.03
C ILE A 859 30.56 -9.23 18.61
N ARG A 860 30.52 -7.93 18.44
CA ARG A 860 31.39 -7.00 19.15
C ARG A 860 30.58 -6.35 20.27
N TRP A 861 30.98 -6.66 21.52
CA TRP A 861 30.23 -6.32 22.70
C TRP A 861 31.07 -5.55 23.70
N GLU A 862 30.56 -4.43 24.18
CA GLU A 862 31.20 -3.65 25.26
C GLU A 862 30.68 -4.12 26.61
N GLU A 863 31.59 -4.62 27.47
CA GLU A 863 31.24 -4.85 28.87
C GLU A 863 31.15 -3.51 29.62
N PRO A 864 30.24 -3.41 30.61
CA PRO A 864 30.22 -2.25 31.47
C PRO A 864 31.59 -2.07 32.13
N THR A 865 32.25 -0.94 31.87
CA THR A 865 33.41 -0.53 32.70
C THR A 865 32.86 -0.30 34.11
N ASP A 866 33.19 -1.19 35.05
CA ASP A 866 32.95 -0.95 36.47
C ASP A 866 33.63 0.38 36.85
N VAL A 867 32.81 1.44 37.04
CA VAL A 867 33.18 2.74 37.56
C VAL A 867 32.92 2.74 39.05
#